data_792f8a8834bd41d760e4e90aead68d0b
#
_entry.id   792f8a8834bd41d760e4e90aead68d0b
#
_cell.length_a   1.000
_cell.length_b   1.000
_cell.length_c   1.000
_cell.angle_alpha   90.00
_cell.angle_beta   90.00
_cell.angle_gamma   90.00
#
_symmetry.space_group_name_H-M   'P 1'
#
loop_
_entity.id
_entity.type
_entity.pdbx_description
1 polymer ?
#
loop_
_entity_poly.entity_id
_entity_poly.type
_entity_poly.pdbx_seq_one_letter_code
_entity_poly.pdbx_strand_id
1 'polypeptide(L)'
;MSTEKNGILINNCGCEQTLTADITAVVDEVITVTGGKSDKVIMILQEVQKRLNWLPSEALKYICEVTDITPEQISGVSTFYSQFRHLPVGKHTIKICAGTACHVKGSPLISEAFKRVLKIDNTRNSSPDDLFSIEEVACLGCCTLAPVIQIDGKTYGHVKPTQVDDIISDFLNSKVSGNQDYDSENEGDFDAEIRIGIGSCCVAGGSKEILSQIIETKEKYNLNIRLKPVGCVGVCNQTPLMEIVTKDNTHSRYTNVNKLQVEEILLKHVRPGGLKNKIKYNINDLVDTFLSEDKISGQINIPVDLREKYLNNFLNHQVHIATNFSGTLTPDSYDEYCLSGGFSAFHKCLHDSDKESIIQTIIDSGLRGRGGAGFPTGRKWRISSQNIADEKYVVCNGDEGDPGAFMDRMLLESFPFRVIEGMIIAGFSTGANNGIFYIRAEYPLAVTRVRGAIKLCYDNGILGNNISGTDFSFNIKIFEGAGAFVCGEETALIASLEGKRGTPHLRPPYPAVKGFRDKPTLVNNVETLSLIPWIINNGAGSFNSYGSEKSKGTKVFALAGKISRGGLIEVPMGITIREIVENIGDGVADGNTFKAVQIGGPSGGCIPASKADTTIDYEELIKLGAMMGSGGMVVLDNTDCMVDMAKYFLTFTHQQSCGKCTFCRIGTKHMLNILTNLTEGKGTLDDIKELEELCKSVRDGSLCGLGKTAPNPVLTGLRYFLEEYEEHTRGICRAKKCQSLIKYSITDSCTGCTKCSQDCPVKAIPFTPYQKHEIDRSICTKCDNCRIVCPEKAIEIININD
;
A
#
# COMPACT_ATOMS: atom_id res chain seq x y z
N MET A 1 -42.83 28.49 27.04
CA MET A 1 -42.17 29.16 25.90
C MET A 1 -41.52 28.09 25.08
N SER A 2 -41.98 27.96 23.90
CA SER A 2 -41.83 26.84 22.96
C SER A 2 -40.39 26.64 22.42
N THR A 3 -39.90 25.43 22.52
CA THR A 3 -38.75 24.93 21.75
C THR A 3 -39.28 24.15 20.55
N GLU A 4 -39.14 24.69 19.38
CA GLU A 4 -39.44 24.05 18.11
C GLU A 4 -38.42 22.90 17.87
N LYS A 5 -38.95 21.69 17.79
CA LYS A 5 -38.30 20.53 17.25
C LYS A 5 -38.48 20.53 15.74
N ASN A 6 -37.43 20.73 14.98
CA ASN A 6 -37.41 20.45 13.56
C ASN A 6 -37.51 18.95 13.32
N GLY A 7 -38.72 18.51 13.08
CA GLY A 7 -39.01 17.14 12.64
C GLY A 7 -38.80 17.03 11.13
N ILE A 8 -37.94 16.13 10.73
CA ILE A 8 -37.87 15.65 9.35
C ILE A 8 -39.12 14.81 9.12
N LEU A 9 -39.99 15.25 8.24
CA LEU A 9 -41.13 14.49 7.75
C LEU A 9 -40.62 13.36 6.86
N ILE A 10 -40.63 12.13 7.39
CA ILE A 10 -40.44 10.90 6.61
C ILE A 10 -41.84 10.47 6.14
N ASN A 11 -42.02 10.43 4.82
CA ASN A 11 -43.25 9.95 4.20
C ASN A 11 -43.42 8.45 4.47
N ASN A 12 -44.50 8.06 5.15
CA ASN A 12 -44.96 6.69 5.33
C ASN A 12 -45.33 6.08 3.96
N CYS A 13 -44.43 5.25 3.40
CA CYS A 13 -44.83 4.29 2.39
C CYS A 13 -44.46 2.88 2.91
N GLY A 14 -45.26 1.88 2.56
CA GLY A 14 -45.17 0.52 3.10
C GLY A 14 -43.85 -0.27 2.88
N CYS A 15 -42.79 0.41 2.43
CA CYS A 15 -41.45 -0.14 2.30
C CYS A 15 -40.70 -0.24 3.64
N GLU A 16 -41.08 0.51 4.67
CA GLU A 16 -40.37 0.52 5.97
C GLU A 16 -40.48 -0.79 6.75
N GLN A 17 -41.61 -1.47 6.67
CA GLN A 17 -41.82 -2.72 7.43
C GLN A 17 -41.04 -3.92 6.81
N THR A 18 -40.89 -3.95 5.49
CA THR A 18 -40.14 -5.01 4.81
C THR A 18 -38.61 -4.81 4.95
N LEU A 19 -38.12 -3.58 4.90
CA LEU A 19 -36.72 -3.25 5.12
C LEU A 19 -36.24 -3.52 6.56
N THR A 20 -37.09 -3.28 7.57
CA THR A 20 -36.76 -3.53 8.98
C THR A 20 -36.69 -5.03 9.30
N ALA A 21 -37.58 -5.85 8.74
CA ALA A 21 -37.54 -7.30 8.90
C ALA A 21 -36.31 -7.96 8.29
N ASP A 22 -35.87 -7.48 7.14
CA ASP A 22 -34.62 -7.92 6.46
C ASP A 22 -33.37 -7.54 7.26
N ILE A 23 -33.33 -6.34 7.85
CA ILE A 23 -32.18 -5.86 8.63
C ILE A 23 -32.03 -6.69 9.92
N THR A 24 -33.10 -6.98 10.63
CA THR A 24 -33.05 -7.79 11.87
C THR A 24 -32.60 -9.21 11.58
N ALA A 25 -33.12 -9.84 10.53
CA ALA A 25 -32.70 -11.18 10.12
C ALA A 25 -31.19 -11.24 9.79
N VAL A 26 -30.65 -10.25 9.06
CA VAL A 26 -29.23 -10.16 8.77
C VAL A 26 -28.39 -10.02 10.05
N VAL A 27 -28.83 -9.20 10.99
CA VAL A 27 -28.12 -9.01 12.28
C VAL A 27 -28.14 -10.30 13.09
N ASP A 28 -29.28 -10.99 13.19
CA ASP A 28 -29.41 -12.25 13.92
C ASP A 28 -28.51 -13.35 13.38
N GLU A 29 -28.43 -13.48 12.05
CA GLU A 29 -27.49 -14.40 11.40
C GLU A 29 -26.02 -14.05 11.70
N VAL A 30 -25.66 -12.76 11.65
CA VAL A 30 -24.31 -12.32 11.97
C VAL A 30 -23.96 -12.63 13.42
N ILE A 31 -24.85 -12.34 14.36
CA ILE A 31 -24.63 -12.60 15.79
C ILE A 31 -24.53 -14.11 16.06
N THR A 32 -25.30 -14.93 15.36
CA THR A 32 -25.23 -16.40 15.49
C THR A 32 -23.83 -16.90 15.11
N VAL A 33 -23.21 -16.33 14.09
CA VAL A 33 -21.87 -16.74 13.61
C VAL A 33 -20.75 -16.12 14.45
N THR A 34 -20.85 -14.84 14.80
CA THR A 34 -19.76 -14.08 15.45
C THR A 34 -19.81 -14.14 16.97
N GLY A 35 -20.99 -14.37 17.53
CA GLY A 35 -21.30 -14.21 18.95
C GLY A 35 -21.53 -12.75 19.35
N GLY A 36 -22.38 -12.50 20.33
CA GLY A 36 -22.84 -11.16 20.75
C GLY A 36 -21.99 -10.48 21.83
N LYS A 37 -20.73 -10.89 22.04
CA LYS A 37 -19.86 -10.29 23.07
C LYS A 37 -19.30 -8.94 22.64
N SER A 38 -19.08 -8.05 23.59
CA SER A 38 -18.60 -6.69 23.37
C SER A 38 -17.20 -6.60 22.70
N ASP A 39 -16.34 -7.62 22.87
CA ASP A 39 -15.05 -7.71 22.19
C ASP A 39 -15.14 -8.06 20.69
N LYS A 40 -16.35 -8.37 20.20
CA LYS A 40 -16.63 -8.73 18.80
C LYS A 40 -17.26 -7.61 17.98
N VAL A 41 -17.45 -6.43 18.54
CA VAL A 41 -18.18 -5.33 17.87
C VAL A 41 -17.62 -5.00 16.47
N ILE A 42 -16.29 -4.96 16.29
CA ILE A 42 -15.68 -4.68 14.98
C ILE A 42 -16.06 -5.76 13.96
N MET A 43 -15.95 -7.04 14.33
CA MET A 43 -16.31 -8.16 13.46
C MET A 43 -17.79 -8.17 13.10
N ILE A 44 -18.66 -7.89 14.07
CA ILE A 44 -20.11 -7.79 13.85
C ILE A 44 -20.41 -6.67 12.85
N LEU A 45 -19.85 -5.49 13.05
CA LEU A 45 -20.04 -4.34 12.14
C LEU A 45 -19.51 -4.63 10.72
N GLN A 46 -18.35 -5.30 10.60
CA GLN A 46 -17.80 -5.71 9.31
C GLN A 46 -18.72 -6.69 8.59
N GLU A 47 -19.23 -7.72 9.27
CA GLU A 47 -20.11 -8.72 8.65
C GLU A 47 -21.50 -8.14 8.31
N VAL A 48 -22.05 -7.26 9.15
CA VAL A 48 -23.31 -6.54 8.84
C VAL A 48 -23.11 -5.64 7.63
N GLN A 49 -22.03 -4.84 7.61
CA GLN A 49 -21.74 -3.96 6.46
C GLN A 49 -21.50 -4.75 5.16
N LYS A 50 -20.85 -5.91 5.23
CA LYS A 50 -20.63 -6.77 4.07
C LYS A 50 -21.92 -7.25 3.42
N ARG A 51 -22.99 -7.47 4.21
CA ARG A 51 -24.30 -7.94 3.74
C ARG A 51 -25.23 -6.80 3.31
N LEU A 52 -25.18 -5.66 4.02
CA LEU A 52 -26.05 -4.51 3.76
C LEU A 52 -25.37 -3.41 2.94
N ASN A 53 -24.06 -3.50 2.66
CA ASN A 53 -23.18 -2.52 2.03
C ASN A 53 -22.91 -1.25 2.87
N TRP A 54 -23.67 -0.99 3.93
CA TRP A 54 -23.55 0.11 4.87
C TRP A 54 -24.09 -0.27 6.23
N LEU A 55 -23.99 0.62 7.24
CA LEU A 55 -24.49 0.38 8.60
C LEU A 55 -25.72 1.26 8.87
N PRO A 56 -26.94 0.76 8.62
CA PRO A 56 -28.17 1.47 8.98
C PRO A 56 -28.25 1.76 10.48
N SER A 57 -28.84 2.90 10.87
CA SER A 57 -29.06 3.24 12.28
C SER A 57 -29.92 2.20 13.02
N GLU A 58 -30.86 1.59 12.31
CA GLU A 58 -31.74 0.52 12.77
C GLU A 58 -30.95 -0.74 13.12
N ALA A 59 -29.97 -1.13 12.25
CA ALA A 59 -29.08 -2.25 12.54
C ALA A 59 -28.22 -2.00 13.79
N LEU A 60 -27.65 -0.79 13.93
CA LEU A 60 -26.85 -0.43 15.11
C LEU A 60 -27.66 -0.47 16.40
N LYS A 61 -28.92 0.00 16.38
CA LYS A 61 -29.83 -0.08 17.54
C LYS A 61 -30.14 -1.52 17.88
N TYR A 62 -30.51 -2.33 16.88
CA TYR A 62 -30.91 -3.72 17.11
C TYR A 62 -29.75 -4.58 17.64
N ILE A 63 -28.51 -4.34 17.17
CA ILE A 63 -27.30 -4.97 17.74
C ILE A 63 -27.21 -4.72 19.25
N CYS A 64 -27.45 -3.48 19.71
CA CYS A 64 -27.43 -3.14 21.14
C CYS A 64 -28.55 -3.80 21.94
N GLU A 65 -29.68 -4.09 21.32
CA GLU A 65 -30.82 -4.76 21.97
C GLU A 65 -30.59 -6.26 22.19
N VAL A 66 -29.87 -6.92 21.26
CA VAL A 66 -29.69 -8.38 21.24
C VAL A 66 -28.30 -8.85 21.70
N THR A 67 -27.42 -7.92 22.09
CA THR A 67 -26.05 -8.21 22.53
C THR A 67 -25.63 -7.43 23.78
N ASP A 68 -24.43 -7.73 24.33
CA ASP A 68 -23.87 -6.98 25.45
C ASP A 68 -23.19 -5.66 25.01
N ILE A 69 -23.32 -5.25 23.73
CA ILE A 69 -22.68 -4.05 23.17
C ILE A 69 -23.52 -2.83 23.53
N THR A 70 -22.90 -1.84 24.20
CA THR A 70 -23.60 -0.60 24.57
C THR A 70 -23.70 0.40 23.41
N PRO A 71 -24.73 1.31 23.41
CA PRO A 71 -24.82 2.38 22.41
C PRO A 71 -23.56 3.26 22.30
N GLU A 72 -22.89 3.53 23.42
CA GLU A 72 -21.65 4.31 23.43
C GLU A 72 -20.52 3.56 22.75
N GLN A 73 -20.40 2.26 22.99
CA GLN A 73 -19.37 1.42 22.38
C GLN A 73 -19.58 1.30 20.88
N ILE A 74 -20.79 0.97 20.42
CA ILE A 74 -21.07 0.80 18.99
C ILE A 74 -20.92 2.11 18.22
N SER A 75 -21.40 3.22 18.78
CA SER A 75 -21.23 4.55 18.20
C SER A 75 -19.75 4.96 18.16
N GLY A 76 -19.04 4.73 19.28
CA GLY A 76 -17.62 5.03 19.40
C GLY A 76 -16.75 4.24 18.42
N VAL A 77 -17.11 2.99 18.11
CA VAL A 77 -16.40 2.13 17.16
C VAL A 77 -16.78 2.44 15.72
N SER A 78 -18.08 2.48 15.42
CA SER A 78 -18.56 2.66 14.04
C SER A 78 -18.21 4.02 13.43
N THR A 79 -18.07 5.07 14.26
CA THR A 79 -17.65 6.40 13.80
C THR A 79 -16.14 6.63 13.83
N PHE A 80 -15.37 5.76 14.47
CA PHE A 80 -13.93 5.89 14.60
C PHE A 80 -13.17 5.25 13.43
N TYR A 81 -13.58 4.07 13.01
CA TYR A 81 -12.90 3.32 11.95
C TYR A 81 -13.43 3.72 10.58
N SER A 82 -12.53 4.13 9.69
CA SER A 82 -12.89 4.67 8.37
C SER A 82 -13.54 3.66 7.42
N GLN A 83 -13.44 2.37 7.70
CA GLN A 83 -14.10 1.32 6.93
C GLN A 83 -15.63 1.36 7.06
N PHE A 84 -16.16 1.87 8.18
CA PHE A 84 -17.59 1.85 8.44
C PHE A 84 -18.33 2.99 7.78
N ARG A 85 -19.37 2.66 7.04
CA ARG A 85 -20.18 3.56 6.22
C ARG A 85 -21.55 3.73 6.84
N HIS A 86 -21.93 4.98 7.10
CA HIS A 86 -23.25 5.33 7.70
C HIS A 86 -24.25 5.86 6.66
N LEU A 87 -23.85 5.92 5.40
CA LEU A 87 -24.69 6.31 4.26
C LEU A 87 -24.71 5.18 3.24
N PRO A 88 -25.83 4.98 2.54
CA PRO A 88 -25.92 4.04 1.43
C PRO A 88 -24.83 4.33 0.39
N VAL A 89 -24.31 3.28 -0.23
CA VAL A 89 -23.35 3.37 -1.32
C VAL A 89 -23.97 2.87 -2.61
N GLY A 90 -23.48 3.36 -3.75
CA GLY A 90 -23.86 2.88 -5.06
C GLY A 90 -23.50 1.40 -5.27
N LYS A 91 -24.02 0.85 -6.36
CA LYS A 91 -23.78 -0.56 -6.74
C LYS A 91 -22.30 -0.89 -6.87
N HIS A 92 -21.49 0.06 -7.36
CA HIS A 92 -20.05 -0.06 -7.56
C HIS A 92 -19.31 0.99 -6.75
N THR A 93 -18.19 0.62 -6.13
CA THR A 93 -17.35 1.54 -5.35
C THR A 93 -16.04 1.82 -6.07
N ILE A 94 -15.80 3.10 -6.39
CA ILE A 94 -14.54 3.60 -6.95
C ILE A 94 -13.67 4.08 -5.79
N LYS A 95 -12.62 3.33 -5.49
CA LYS A 95 -11.59 3.71 -4.51
C LYS A 95 -10.49 4.50 -5.21
N ILE A 96 -10.29 5.75 -4.82
CA ILE A 96 -9.25 6.62 -5.35
C ILE A 96 -8.11 6.70 -4.33
N CYS A 97 -6.91 6.31 -4.76
CA CYS A 97 -5.74 6.33 -3.89
C CYS A 97 -5.27 7.76 -3.64
N ALA A 98 -5.30 8.19 -2.38
CA ALA A 98 -4.78 9.46 -1.90
C ALA A 98 -3.35 9.35 -1.31
N GLY A 99 -2.67 8.21 -1.51
CA GLY A 99 -1.32 7.97 -0.99
C GLY A 99 -0.27 8.92 -1.58
N THR A 100 0.88 9.08 -0.90
CA THR A 100 1.92 10.07 -1.24
C THR A 100 2.37 9.98 -2.71
N ALA A 101 2.67 8.77 -3.20
CA ALA A 101 3.08 8.59 -4.60
C ALA A 101 1.97 8.99 -5.60
N CYS A 102 0.70 8.75 -5.25
CA CYS A 102 -0.44 9.16 -6.07
C CYS A 102 -0.66 10.67 -6.00
N HIS A 103 -0.50 11.28 -4.81
CA HIS A 103 -0.62 12.73 -4.61
C HIS A 103 0.38 13.49 -5.47
N VAL A 104 1.69 13.15 -5.41
CA VAL A 104 2.72 13.84 -6.20
C VAL A 104 2.52 13.66 -7.71
N LYS A 105 1.87 12.57 -8.14
CA LYS A 105 1.51 12.29 -9.53
C LYS A 105 0.11 12.77 -9.94
N GLY A 106 -0.59 13.55 -9.10
CA GLY A 106 -1.82 14.28 -9.46
C GLY A 106 -3.13 13.57 -9.15
N SER A 107 -3.19 12.63 -8.19
CA SER A 107 -4.43 11.98 -7.75
C SER A 107 -5.57 12.95 -7.40
N PRO A 108 -5.35 14.14 -6.81
CA PRO A 108 -6.44 15.09 -6.58
C PRO A 108 -7.17 15.51 -7.84
N LEU A 109 -6.47 15.69 -8.97
CA LEU A 109 -7.09 16.03 -10.26
C LEU A 109 -7.94 14.87 -10.79
N ILE A 110 -7.56 13.64 -10.51
CA ILE A 110 -8.31 12.43 -10.89
C ILE A 110 -9.59 12.34 -10.06
N SER A 111 -9.52 12.58 -8.74
CA SER A 111 -10.69 12.61 -7.86
C SER A 111 -11.73 13.62 -8.36
N GLU A 112 -11.29 14.84 -8.66
CA GLU A 112 -12.16 15.88 -9.22
C GLU A 112 -12.73 15.48 -10.61
N ALA A 113 -11.95 14.78 -11.44
CA ALA A 113 -12.43 14.32 -12.74
C ALA A 113 -13.53 13.26 -12.60
N PHE A 114 -13.38 12.29 -11.70
CA PHE A 114 -14.42 11.28 -11.40
C PHE A 114 -15.67 11.93 -10.81
N LYS A 115 -15.53 12.82 -9.82
CA LYS A 115 -16.68 13.56 -9.23
C LYS A 115 -17.47 14.29 -10.30
N ARG A 116 -16.77 14.96 -11.22
CA ARG A 116 -17.40 15.71 -12.31
C ARG A 116 -18.12 14.81 -13.31
N VAL A 117 -17.48 13.73 -13.80
CA VAL A 117 -18.07 12.83 -14.79
C VAL A 117 -19.30 12.13 -14.21
N LEU A 118 -19.21 11.66 -12.97
CA LEU A 118 -20.28 10.97 -12.25
C LEU A 118 -21.32 11.92 -11.62
N LYS A 119 -21.14 13.25 -11.73
CA LYS A 119 -22.00 14.29 -11.15
C LYS A 119 -22.21 14.11 -9.64
N ILE A 120 -21.14 13.70 -8.94
CA ILE A 120 -21.12 13.55 -7.49
C ILE A 120 -20.73 14.90 -6.88
N ASP A 121 -21.57 15.43 -6.02
CA ASP A 121 -21.32 16.68 -5.28
C ASP A 121 -20.81 16.39 -3.86
N ASN A 122 -20.46 17.46 -3.13
CA ASN A 122 -19.94 17.33 -1.77
C ASN A 122 -21.00 16.89 -0.73
N THR A 123 -22.26 16.76 -1.10
CA THR A 123 -23.35 16.35 -0.21
C THR A 123 -23.67 14.86 -0.33
N ARG A 124 -23.25 14.22 -1.43
CA ARG A 124 -23.44 12.81 -1.71
C ARG A 124 -22.12 12.17 -2.15
N ASN A 125 -21.87 10.96 -1.69
CA ASN A 125 -20.73 10.15 -2.15
C ASN A 125 -21.09 9.21 -3.31
N SER A 126 -22.33 9.25 -3.80
CA SER A 126 -22.83 8.43 -4.90
C SER A 126 -23.33 9.26 -6.08
N SER A 127 -23.28 8.66 -7.28
CA SER A 127 -23.85 9.22 -8.50
C SER A 127 -25.38 9.31 -8.39
N PRO A 128 -26.04 10.21 -9.16
CA PRO A 128 -27.51 10.40 -9.09
C PRO A 128 -28.33 9.15 -9.43
N ASP A 129 -27.75 8.20 -10.14
CA ASP A 129 -28.34 6.91 -10.52
C ASP A 129 -28.00 5.78 -9.52
N ASP A 130 -27.31 6.10 -8.42
CA ASP A 130 -26.80 5.16 -7.42
C ASP A 130 -25.97 4.01 -8.00
N LEU A 131 -25.39 4.19 -9.20
CA LEU A 131 -24.55 3.20 -9.85
C LEU A 131 -23.13 3.18 -9.25
N PHE A 132 -22.53 4.36 -9.02
CA PHE A 132 -21.18 4.50 -8.52
C PHE A 132 -21.11 5.33 -7.24
N SER A 133 -20.22 4.90 -6.32
CA SER A 133 -19.78 5.73 -5.19
C SER A 133 -18.29 5.96 -5.25
N ILE A 134 -17.82 7.09 -4.75
CA ILE A 134 -16.40 7.43 -4.64
C ILE A 134 -15.96 7.35 -3.18
N GLU A 135 -14.85 6.66 -2.94
CA GLU A 135 -14.18 6.57 -1.65
C GLU A 135 -12.70 6.93 -1.82
N GLU A 136 -12.23 7.96 -1.14
CA GLU A 136 -10.80 8.28 -1.08
C GLU A 136 -10.13 7.42 -0.02
N VAL A 137 -9.16 6.59 -0.43
CA VAL A 137 -8.44 5.69 0.47
C VAL A 137 -6.99 6.13 0.66
N ALA A 138 -6.46 5.96 1.87
CA ALA A 138 -5.12 6.42 2.23
C ALA A 138 -4.02 5.82 1.32
N CYS A 139 -4.09 4.52 1.01
CA CYS A 139 -3.19 3.87 0.07
C CYS A 139 -3.77 2.53 -0.40
N LEU A 140 -3.72 2.29 -1.72
CA LEU A 140 -4.03 0.99 -2.34
C LEU A 140 -2.80 0.07 -2.43
N GLY A 141 -1.62 0.56 -2.03
CA GLY A 141 -0.37 -0.18 -2.01
C GLY A 141 0.28 -0.44 -3.38
N CYS A 142 -0.27 0.05 -4.49
CA CYS A 142 0.31 -0.07 -5.83
C CYS A 142 1.05 1.20 -6.25
N CYS A 143 1.93 1.72 -5.38
CA CYS A 143 2.53 3.06 -5.48
C CYS A 143 3.40 3.27 -6.73
N THR A 144 3.96 2.21 -7.29
CA THR A 144 4.73 2.28 -8.55
C THR A 144 3.86 2.52 -9.77
N LEU A 145 2.58 2.13 -9.70
CA LEU A 145 1.57 2.36 -10.74
C LEU A 145 0.81 3.67 -10.54
N ALA A 146 1.27 4.53 -9.62
CA ALA A 146 0.60 5.80 -9.31
C ALA A 146 0.44 6.71 -10.54
N PRO A 147 -0.68 7.44 -10.68
CA PRO A 147 -1.88 7.42 -9.84
C PRO A 147 -2.73 6.16 -10.03
N VAL A 148 -3.35 5.68 -8.96
CA VAL A 148 -4.07 4.40 -8.93
C VAL A 148 -5.50 4.59 -8.46
N ILE A 149 -6.43 3.91 -9.11
CA ILE A 149 -7.80 3.72 -8.65
C ILE A 149 -8.18 2.24 -8.65
N GLN A 150 -9.24 1.90 -7.95
CA GLN A 150 -9.80 0.54 -7.94
C GLN A 150 -11.33 0.61 -8.01
N ILE A 151 -11.95 -0.18 -8.89
CA ILE A 151 -13.42 -0.31 -8.99
C ILE A 151 -13.76 -1.77 -8.67
N ASP A 152 -14.46 -2.03 -7.58
CA ASP A 152 -14.86 -3.37 -7.10
C ASP A 152 -13.75 -4.43 -7.20
N GLY A 153 -12.53 -4.05 -6.80
CA GLY A 153 -11.36 -4.94 -6.82
C GLY A 153 -10.54 -4.91 -8.11
N LYS A 154 -11.06 -4.42 -9.25
CA LYS A 154 -10.27 -4.19 -10.46
C LYS A 154 -9.47 -2.91 -10.33
N THR A 155 -8.15 -3.00 -10.40
CA THR A 155 -7.24 -1.87 -10.20
C THR A 155 -6.77 -1.31 -11.54
N TYR A 156 -6.73 0.02 -11.66
CA TYR A 156 -6.21 0.76 -12.81
C TYR A 156 -5.05 1.64 -12.36
N GLY A 157 -3.92 1.51 -13.04
CA GLY A 157 -2.70 2.30 -12.78
C GLY A 157 -2.44 3.35 -13.85
N HIS A 158 -1.53 4.31 -13.53
CA HIS A 158 -1.13 5.40 -14.43
C HIS A 158 -2.31 6.22 -14.97
N VAL A 159 -3.36 6.36 -14.15
CA VAL A 159 -4.61 7.00 -14.53
C VAL A 159 -4.40 8.49 -14.80
N LYS A 160 -5.01 8.98 -15.88
CA LYS A 160 -5.05 10.42 -16.23
C LYS A 160 -6.46 10.96 -16.13
N PRO A 161 -6.66 12.26 -15.83
CA PRO A 161 -8.00 12.86 -15.76
C PRO A 161 -8.80 12.72 -17.05
N THR A 162 -8.14 12.63 -18.21
CA THR A 162 -8.75 12.47 -19.53
C THR A 162 -9.25 11.04 -19.85
N GLN A 163 -8.91 10.05 -19.03
CA GLN A 163 -9.24 8.63 -19.24
C GLN A 163 -10.43 8.15 -18.41
N VAL A 164 -11.08 9.04 -17.66
CA VAL A 164 -12.13 8.63 -16.71
C VAL A 164 -13.31 7.95 -17.40
N ASP A 165 -13.78 8.49 -18.51
CA ASP A 165 -14.90 7.91 -19.28
C ASP A 165 -14.54 6.54 -19.88
N ASP A 166 -13.31 6.39 -20.38
CA ASP A 166 -12.81 5.12 -20.93
C ASP A 166 -12.72 4.04 -19.85
N ILE A 167 -12.25 4.41 -18.65
CA ILE A 167 -12.12 3.49 -17.50
C ILE A 167 -13.49 3.02 -17.03
N ILE A 168 -14.48 3.93 -16.92
CA ILE A 168 -15.85 3.57 -16.56
C ILE A 168 -16.44 2.62 -17.59
N SER A 169 -16.26 2.92 -18.87
CA SER A 169 -16.74 2.11 -19.98
C SER A 169 -16.07 0.72 -20.02
N ASP A 170 -14.75 0.65 -19.81
CA ASP A 170 -14.00 -0.61 -19.72
C ASP A 170 -14.49 -1.45 -18.54
N PHE A 171 -14.72 -0.84 -17.37
CA PHE A 171 -15.24 -1.55 -16.22
C PHE A 171 -16.63 -2.15 -16.48
N LEU A 172 -17.56 -1.37 -17.02
CA LEU A 172 -18.94 -1.81 -17.31
C LEU A 172 -19.00 -2.91 -18.36
N ASN A 173 -18.09 -2.89 -19.33
CA ASN A 173 -18.01 -3.90 -20.40
C ASN A 173 -17.20 -5.14 -20.01
N SER A 174 -16.41 -5.10 -18.95
CA SER A 174 -15.61 -6.24 -18.50
C SER A 174 -16.52 -7.28 -17.83
N LYS A 175 -16.61 -8.49 -18.41
CA LYS A 175 -17.17 -9.64 -17.70
C LYS A 175 -16.21 -9.99 -16.57
N VAL A 176 -16.71 -10.05 -15.35
CA VAL A 176 -15.95 -10.56 -14.19
C VAL A 176 -15.57 -12.00 -14.49
N SER A 177 -14.33 -12.24 -14.90
CA SER A 177 -13.78 -13.58 -15.00
C SER A 177 -13.63 -14.11 -13.58
N GLY A 178 -14.35 -15.19 -13.27
CA GLY A 178 -14.27 -15.88 -11.97
C GLY A 178 -12.84 -16.35 -11.68
N ASN A 179 -12.56 -16.64 -10.42
CA ASN A 179 -11.34 -17.29 -9.99
C ASN A 179 -11.17 -18.58 -10.79
N GLN A 180 -10.16 -18.64 -11.64
CA GLN A 180 -9.71 -19.88 -12.22
C GLN A 180 -8.76 -20.53 -11.22
N ASP A 181 -9.13 -21.72 -10.73
CA ASP A 181 -8.23 -22.60 -10.02
C ASP A 181 -7.11 -23.01 -10.97
N TYR A 182 -5.89 -22.71 -10.62
CA TYR A 182 -4.72 -23.06 -11.41
C TYR A 182 -4.26 -24.45 -10.98
N ASP A 183 -4.45 -25.44 -11.85
CA ASP A 183 -3.87 -26.77 -11.66
C ASP A 183 -2.35 -26.64 -11.69
N SER A 184 -1.74 -26.67 -10.52
CA SER A 184 -0.28 -26.73 -10.34
C SER A 184 0.27 -28.17 -10.48
N GLU A 185 -0.58 -29.14 -10.74
CA GLU A 185 -0.23 -30.55 -10.82
C GLU A 185 0.22 -30.95 -12.21
N ASN A 186 1.48 -30.65 -12.54
CA ASN A 186 2.22 -31.45 -13.52
C ASN A 186 3.62 -31.71 -12.98
N GLU A 187 3.77 -32.74 -12.16
CA GLU A 187 5.02 -33.43 -11.91
C GLU A 187 5.43 -34.23 -13.16
N GLY A 188 5.86 -33.56 -14.19
CA GLY A 188 6.28 -34.17 -15.45
C GLY A 188 7.50 -33.45 -16.00
N ASP A 189 8.19 -34.12 -16.92
CA ASP A 189 9.27 -33.50 -17.71
C ASP A 189 8.67 -32.45 -18.64
N PHE A 190 8.97 -31.13 -18.44
CA PHE A 190 8.47 -30.00 -19.21
C PHE A 190 9.64 -29.32 -19.95
N ASP A 191 9.32 -28.69 -21.08
CA ASP A 191 10.32 -28.02 -21.92
C ASP A 191 10.71 -26.65 -21.35
N ALA A 192 9.80 -25.98 -20.63
CA ALA A 192 10.06 -24.74 -19.93
C ALA A 192 9.08 -24.51 -18.76
N GLU A 193 9.56 -23.84 -17.72
CA GLU A 193 8.74 -23.29 -16.61
C GLU A 193 8.47 -21.81 -16.88
N ILE A 194 7.20 -21.42 -16.87
CA ILE A 194 6.76 -20.05 -17.07
C ILE A 194 6.36 -19.45 -15.70
N ARG A 195 7.16 -18.51 -15.20
CA ARG A 195 6.90 -17.83 -13.92
C ARG A 195 6.20 -16.51 -14.17
N ILE A 196 5.11 -16.27 -13.43
CA ILE A 196 4.37 -15.02 -13.50
C ILE A 196 4.04 -14.51 -12.10
N GLY A 197 4.30 -13.23 -11.88
CA GLY A 197 4.02 -12.58 -10.60
C GLY A 197 2.52 -12.40 -10.36
N ILE A 198 2.04 -12.85 -9.18
CA ILE A 198 0.62 -12.76 -8.77
C ILE A 198 0.41 -11.95 -7.47
N GLY A 199 1.34 -11.09 -7.10
CA GLY A 199 1.13 -10.09 -6.05
C GLY A 199 0.19 -8.96 -6.50
N SER A 200 -0.36 -8.20 -5.57
CA SER A 200 -1.35 -7.15 -5.86
C SER A 200 -0.90 -6.15 -6.94
N CYS A 201 0.37 -5.72 -6.96
CA CYS A 201 0.89 -4.82 -8.01
C CYS A 201 0.93 -5.50 -9.39
N CYS A 202 1.30 -6.79 -9.43
CA CYS A 202 1.34 -7.56 -10.67
C CYS A 202 -0.06 -7.75 -11.25
N VAL A 203 -1.03 -8.10 -10.39
CA VAL A 203 -2.45 -8.23 -10.77
C VAL A 203 -2.99 -6.89 -11.26
N ALA A 204 -2.67 -5.78 -10.58
CA ALA A 204 -3.03 -4.43 -11.00
C ALA A 204 -2.39 -4.03 -12.34
N GLY A 205 -1.23 -4.60 -12.68
CA GLY A 205 -0.56 -4.42 -13.97
C GLY A 205 -1.07 -5.31 -15.10
N GLY A 206 -2.02 -6.25 -14.82
CA GLY A 206 -2.61 -7.12 -15.84
C GLY A 206 -2.06 -8.56 -15.87
N SER A 207 -1.38 -9.04 -14.80
CA SER A 207 -0.81 -10.41 -14.79
C SER A 207 -1.87 -11.51 -14.93
N LYS A 208 -3.12 -11.27 -14.48
CA LYS A 208 -4.21 -12.27 -14.65
C LYS A 208 -4.58 -12.46 -16.12
N GLU A 209 -4.65 -11.39 -16.87
CA GLU A 209 -4.92 -11.41 -18.31
C GLU A 209 -3.80 -12.13 -19.07
N ILE A 210 -2.54 -11.89 -18.67
CA ILE A 210 -1.37 -12.59 -19.24
C ILE A 210 -1.44 -14.09 -18.92
N LEU A 211 -1.76 -14.42 -17.66
CA LEU A 211 -1.88 -15.80 -17.23
C LEU A 211 -2.95 -16.57 -18.03
N SER A 212 -4.12 -15.97 -18.22
CA SER A 212 -5.18 -16.55 -19.05
C SER A 212 -4.70 -16.75 -20.48
N GLN A 213 -3.96 -15.80 -21.06
CA GLN A 213 -3.43 -15.92 -22.41
C GLN A 213 -2.35 -16.99 -22.55
N ILE A 214 -1.53 -17.21 -21.49
CA ILE A 214 -0.56 -18.31 -21.46
C ILE A 214 -1.28 -19.66 -21.51
N ILE A 215 -2.37 -19.82 -20.74
CA ILE A 215 -3.18 -21.05 -20.72
C ILE A 215 -3.79 -21.30 -22.08
N GLU A 216 -4.45 -20.28 -22.69
CA GLU A 216 -5.01 -20.38 -24.04
C GLU A 216 -3.94 -20.77 -25.08
N THR A 217 -2.75 -20.19 -24.99
CA THR A 217 -1.64 -20.47 -25.90
C THR A 217 -1.08 -21.89 -25.71
N LYS A 218 -0.94 -22.31 -24.44
CA LYS A 218 -0.54 -23.69 -24.08
C LYS A 218 -1.46 -24.72 -24.72
N GLU A 219 -2.76 -24.54 -24.59
CA GLU A 219 -3.77 -25.44 -25.15
C GLU A 219 -3.76 -25.39 -26.69
N LYS A 220 -3.77 -24.18 -27.27
CA LYS A 220 -3.80 -23.98 -28.75
C LYS A 220 -2.64 -24.66 -29.45
N TYR A 221 -1.45 -24.62 -28.91
CA TYR A 221 -0.24 -25.15 -29.52
C TYR A 221 0.24 -26.45 -28.88
N ASN A 222 -0.49 -26.96 -27.89
CA ASN A 222 -0.11 -28.16 -27.11
C ASN A 222 1.33 -28.03 -26.60
N LEU A 223 1.64 -26.91 -25.91
CA LEU A 223 2.97 -26.63 -25.39
C LEU A 223 3.20 -27.45 -24.13
N ASN A 224 4.36 -28.10 -24.05
CA ASN A 224 4.79 -28.83 -22.85
C ASN A 224 5.47 -27.85 -21.88
N ILE A 225 4.68 -27.01 -21.21
CA ILE A 225 5.14 -26.01 -20.26
C ILE A 225 4.49 -26.20 -18.90
N ARG A 226 5.28 -25.93 -17.84
CA ARG A 226 4.79 -25.77 -16.47
C ARG A 226 4.49 -24.30 -16.23
N LEU A 227 3.29 -24.01 -15.75
CA LEU A 227 2.93 -22.67 -15.33
C LEU A 227 3.12 -22.52 -13.83
N LYS A 228 3.88 -21.50 -13.41
CA LYS A 228 4.21 -21.25 -12.01
C LYS A 228 3.86 -19.82 -11.59
N PRO A 229 2.74 -19.65 -10.84
CA PRO A 229 2.46 -18.39 -10.18
C PRO A 229 3.47 -18.13 -9.05
N VAL A 230 4.13 -16.98 -9.06
CA VAL A 230 5.16 -16.65 -8.07
C VAL A 230 4.83 -15.38 -7.28
N GLY A 231 5.45 -15.24 -6.11
CA GLY A 231 5.38 -14.03 -5.31
C GLY A 231 6.02 -12.81 -6.00
N CYS A 232 6.01 -11.67 -5.33
CA CYS A 232 6.57 -10.42 -5.85
C CYS A 232 8.07 -10.54 -6.15
N VAL A 233 8.50 -9.99 -7.29
CA VAL A 233 9.92 -9.94 -7.72
C VAL A 233 10.60 -8.62 -7.29
N GLY A 234 9.83 -7.64 -6.81
CA GLY A 234 10.31 -6.31 -6.44
C GLY A 234 10.26 -5.27 -7.57
N VAL A 235 10.27 -5.68 -8.84
CA VAL A 235 10.33 -4.78 -10.02
C VAL A 235 8.92 -4.30 -10.39
N CYS A 236 8.25 -3.62 -9.47
CA CYS A 236 6.81 -3.31 -9.59
C CYS A 236 6.48 -2.27 -10.67
N ASN A 237 7.44 -1.43 -11.09
CA ASN A 237 7.24 -0.43 -12.14
C ASN A 237 7.22 -1.01 -13.56
N GLN A 238 7.56 -2.29 -13.73
CA GLN A 238 7.63 -2.96 -15.03
C GLN A 238 6.70 -4.18 -15.13
N THR A 239 5.63 -4.20 -14.34
CA THR A 239 4.61 -5.25 -14.39
C THR A 239 3.70 -5.08 -15.61
N PRO A 240 3.19 -6.19 -16.17
CA PRO A 240 3.40 -7.59 -15.84
C PRO A 240 4.80 -8.09 -16.19
N LEU A 241 5.35 -8.92 -15.31
CA LEU A 241 6.65 -9.56 -15.52
C LEU A 241 6.44 -11.07 -15.73
N MET A 242 7.05 -11.61 -16.78
CA MET A 242 7.06 -13.03 -17.11
C MET A 242 8.49 -13.52 -17.22
N GLU A 243 8.82 -14.60 -16.53
CA GLU A 243 10.11 -15.28 -16.65
C GLU A 243 9.93 -16.67 -17.25
N ILE A 244 10.75 -17.02 -18.22
CA ILE A 244 10.80 -18.34 -18.85
C ILE A 244 12.10 -18.99 -18.44
N VAL A 245 12.01 -20.17 -17.83
CA VAL A 245 13.17 -21.00 -17.45
C VAL A 245 13.10 -22.28 -18.28
N THR A 246 14.04 -22.45 -19.20
CA THR A 246 14.12 -23.62 -20.07
C THR A 246 14.88 -24.79 -19.40
N LYS A 247 14.79 -26.01 -19.93
CA LYS A 247 15.42 -27.21 -19.37
C LYS A 247 16.94 -27.09 -19.15
N ASP A 248 17.63 -26.32 -19.95
CA ASP A 248 19.06 -26.01 -19.83
C ASP A 248 19.35 -24.94 -18.75
N ASN A 249 18.34 -24.60 -17.96
CA ASN A 249 18.39 -23.55 -16.93
C ASN A 249 18.71 -22.14 -17.48
N THR A 250 18.34 -21.88 -18.71
CA THR A 250 18.43 -20.53 -19.27
C THR A 250 17.22 -19.72 -18.83
N HIS A 251 17.49 -18.56 -18.25
CA HIS A 251 16.48 -17.63 -17.74
C HIS A 251 16.24 -16.49 -18.72
N SER A 252 15.02 -16.32 -19.19
CA SER A 252 14.61 -15.20 -20.06
C SER A 252 13.48 -14.40 -19.40
N ARG A 253 13.70 -13.11 -19.15
CA ARG A 253 12.77 -12.23 -18.44
C ARG A 253 12.15 -11.20 -19.37
N TYR A 254 10.84 -11.06 -19.31
CA TYR A 254 10.04 -10.13 -20.10
C TYR A 254 9.26 -9.20 -19.17
N THR A 255 9.33 -7.90 -19.43
CA THR A 255 8.67 -6.86 -18.65
C THR A 255 7.63 -6.13 -19.48
N ASN A 256 6.61 -5.53 -18.81
CA ASN A 256 5.51 -4.82 -19.48
C ASN A 256 4.87 -5.68 -20.58
N VAL A 257 4.72 -6.98 -20.31
CA VAL A 257 4.15 -7.93 -21.24
C VAL A 257 2.67 -7.61 -21.47
N ASN A 258 2.26 -7.53 -22.72
CA ASN A 258 0.84 -7.40 -23.06
C ASN A 258 0.28 -8.71 -23.64
N LYS A 259 -1.05 -8.84 -23.64
CA LYS A 259 -1.75 -10.04 -24.08
C LYS A 259 -1.34 -10.49 -25.49
N LEU A 260 -1.10 -9.55 -26.43
CA LEU A 260 -0.76 -9.85 -27.82
C LEU A 260 0.64 -10.43 -28.01
N GLN A 261 1.55 -10.16 -27.07
CA GLN A 261 2.94 -10.61 -27.13
C GLN A 261 3.14 -12.02 -26.57
N VAL A 262 2.19 -12.54 -25.77
CA VAL A 262 2.34 -13.81 -25.06
C VAL A 262 2.61 -14.98 -26.01
N GLU A 263 1.83 -15.07 -27.09
CA GLU A 263 1.96 -16.14 -28.10
C GLU A 263 3.36 -16.12 -28.74
N GLU A 264 3.81 -14.97 -29.20
CA GLU A 264 5.14 -14.79 -29.81
C GLU A 264 6.26 -15.16 -28.81
N ILE A 265 6.18 -14.66 -27.57
CA ILE A 265 7.18 -14.92 -26.54
C ILE A 265 7.28 -16.42 -26.25
N LEU A 266 6.16 -17.12 -26.05
CA LEU A 266 6.15 -18.54 -25.76
C LEU A 266 6.72 -19.38 -26.90
N LEU A 267 6.31 -19.10 -28.15
CA LEU A 267 6.76 -19.82 -29.33
C LEU A 267 8.23 -19.60 -29.69
N LYS A 268 8.84 -18.51 -29.19
CA LYS A 268 10.28 -18.27 -29.28
C LYS A 268 11.10 -19.25 -28.44
N HIS A 269 10.57 -19.72 -27.30
CA HIS A 269 11.30 -20.56 -26.36
C HIS A 269 10.85 -22.02 -26.38
N VAL A 270 9.60 -22.30 -26.73
CA VAL A 270 9.01 -23.65 -26.66
C VAL A 270 8.40 -24.02 -28.00
N ARG A 271 8.78 -25.20 -28.51
CA ARG A 271 8.27 -25.69 -29.79
C ARG A 271 6.86 -26.28 -29.64
N PRO A 272 5.94 -26.03 -30.58
CA PRO A 272 4.62 -26.64 -30.59
C PRO A 272 4.64 -28.17 -30.57
N GLY A 273 3.79 -28.77 -29.75
CA GLY A 273 3.57 -30.22 -29.72
C GLY A 273 2.69 -30.69 -30.87
N GLY A 274 2.92 -31.93 -31.36
CA GLY A 274 2.12 -32.57 -32.42
C GLY A 274 2.53 -32.22 -33.86
N LEU A 275 2.35 -33.18 -34.79
CA LEU A 275 2.83 -33.07 -36.19
C LEU A 275 2.15 -31.93 -36.97
N LYS A 276 0.82 -31.72 -36.79
CA LYS A 276 0.08 -30.67 -37.46
C LYS A 276 0.52 -29.26 -37.04
N ASN A 277 0.76 -29.05 -35.76
CA ASN A 277 1.20 -27.76 -35.22
C ASN A 277 2.65 -27.45 -35.60
N LYS A 278 3.53 -28.46 -35.67
CA LYS A 278 4.91 -28.32 -36.14
C LYS A 278 4.98 -27.90 -37.61
N ILE A 279 4.12 -28.49 -38.50
CA ILE A 279 4.08 -28.15 -39.92
C ILE A 279 3.55 -26.71 -40.08
N LYS A 280 2.48 -26.36 -39.39
CA LYS A 280 1.88 -25.01 -39.45
C LYS A 280 2.87 -23.92 -38.93
N TYR A 281 3.58 -24.23 -37.88
CA TYR A 281 4.59 -23.32 -37.32
C TYR A 281 5.75 -23.11 -38.32
N ASN A 282 6.31 -24.19 -38.87
CA ASN A 282 7.41 -24.08 -39.84
C ASN A 282 7.00 -23.36 -41.13
N ILE A 283 5.72 -23.46 -41.57
CA ILE A 283 5.21 -22.72 -42.73
C ILE A 283 5.05 -21.23 -42.37
N ASN A 284 4.53 -20.89 -41.19
CA ASN A 284 4.39 -19.50 -40.78
C ASN A 284 5.74 -18.83 -40.55
N ASP A 285 6.70 -19.51 -39.95
CA ASP A 285 8.06 -19.04 -39.73
C ASP A 285 8.78 -18.78 -41.08
N LEU A 286 8.57 -19.61 -42.08
CA LEU A 286 9.07 -19.41 -43.44
C LEU A 286 8.39 -18.22 -44.14
N VAL A 287 7.09 -18.02 -43.94
CA VAL A 287 6.33 -16.90 -44.52
C VAL A 287 6.71 -15.60 -43.84
N ASP A 288 6.85 -15.60 -42.50
CA ASP A 288 7.29 -14.41 -41.75
C ASP A 288 8.73 -14.01 -42.08
N THR A 289 9.61 -14.98 -42.31
CA THR A 289 10.98 -14.72 -42.76
C THR A 289 11.00 -14.10 -44.19
N PHE A 290 10.05 -14.48 -45.05
CA PHE A 290 9.91 -13.90 -46.39
C PHE A 290 9.23 -12.53 -46.42
N LEU A 291 8.36 -12.22 -45.42
CA LEU A 291 7.59 -10.98 -45.36
C LEU A 291 8.23 -9.91 -44.46
N SER A 292 9.38 -10.20 -43.83
CA SER A 292 10.02 -9.30 -42.85
C SER A 292 10.82 -8.13 -43.43
N GLU A 293 10.75 -7.90 -44.76
CA GLU A 293 11.42 -6.74 -45.36
C GLU A 293 10.63 -5.41 -45.26
N ASP A 294 9.36 -5.41 -44.85
CA ASP A 294 8.56 -4.19 -44.77
C ASP A 294 7.56 -4.10 -43.61
N LYS A 295 8.03 -4.21 -42.37
CA LYS A 295 7.24 -3.77 -41.19
C LYS A 295 8.02 -2.90 -40.24
N ILE A 296 8.21 -1.65 -40.66
CA ILE A 296 8.42 -0.55 -39.69
C ILE A 296 7.07 -0.20 -39.10
N SER A 297 6.62 -0.91 -38.09
CA SER A 297 5.60 -0.43 -37.16
C SER A 297 6.23 -0.18 -35.81
N GLY A 298 6.11 1.07 -35.34
CA GLY A 298 6.82 1.63 -34.19
C GLY A 298 6.55 1.00 -32.85
N GLN A 299 6.99 -0.23 -32.66
CA GLN A 299 7.18 -0.84 -31.34
C GLN A 299 8.66 -1.14 -31.17
N ILE A 300 9.26 -0.42 -30.25
CA ILE A 300 10.67 -0.59 -29.86
C ILE A 300 10.78 -2.00 -29.23
N ASN A 301 11.19 -2.98 -30.05
CA ASN A 301 11.77 -4.22 -29.56
C ASN A 301 13.13 -3.88 -28.91
N ILE A 302 13.11 -3.60 -27.63
CA ILE A 302 14.37 -3.42 -26.88
C ILE A 302 14.98 -4.82 -26.75
N PRO A 303 16.18 -5.07 -27.27
CA PRO A 303 16.87 -6.35 -27.14
C PRO A 303 16.97 -6.76 -25.67
N VAL A 304 16.87 -8.06 -25.41
CA VAL A 304 16.98 -8.70 -24.08
C VAL A 304 18.22 -8.19 -23.31
N ASP A 305 19.35 -7.97 -23.97
CA ASP A 305 20.63 -7.53 -23.39
C ASP A 305 20.59 -6.16 -22.71
N LEU A 306 19.82 -5.20 -23.24
CA LEU A 306 19.65 -3.87 -22.62
C LEU A 306 18.70 -3.94 -21.42
N ARG A 307 17.70 -4.83 -21.45
CA ARG A 307 16.79 -5.05 -20.34
C ARG A 307 17.46 -5.78 -19.18
N GLU A 308 18.34 -6.74 -19.45
CA GLU A 308 19.14 -7.43 -18.44
C GLU A 308 20.08 -6.47 -17.70
N LYS A 309 20.75 -5.57 -18.38
CA LYS A 309 21.61 -4.56 -17.73
C LYS A 309 20.82 -3.68 -16.74
N TYR A 310 19.59 -3.32 -17.09
CA TYR A 310 18.73 -2.51 -16.23
C TYR A 310 18.19 -3.29 -15.03
N LEU A 311 17.76 -4.53 -15.23
CA LEU A 311 17.33 -5.43 -14.16
C LEU A 311 18.48 -5.78 -13.23
N ASN A 312 19.65 -6.04 -13.78
CA ASN A 312 20.86 -6.36 -13.03
C ASN A 312 21.30 -5.19 -12.14
N ASN A 313 21.23 -3.95 -12.60
CA ASN A 313 21.56 -2.79 -11.76
C ASN A 313 20.55 -2.65 -10.59
N PHE A 314 19.26 -2.84 -10.84
CA PHE A 314 18.25 -2.78 -9.77
C PHE A 314 18.43 -3.92 -8.75
N LEU A 315 18.74 -5.14 -9.19
CA LEU A 315 18.81 -6.32 -8.32
C LEU A 315 20.19 -6.51 -7.67
N ASN A 316 21.29 -6.18 -8.35
CA ASN A 316 22.66 -6.46 -7.88
C ASN A 316 23.12 -5.63 -6.68
N HIS A 317 22.44 -4.53 -6.36
CA HIS A 317 22.73 -3.70 -5.19
C HIS A 317 21.91 -4.07 -3.96
N GLN A 318 21.15 -5.17 -4.04
CA GLN A 318 20.26 -5.63 -2.98
C GLN A 318 20.83 -6.85 -2.25
N VAL A 319 20.41 -7.01 -1.00
CA VAL A 319 20.68 -8.19 -0.18
C VAL A 319 19.35 -8.76 0.27
N HIS A 320 19.00 -9.92 -0.23
CA HIS A 320 17.71 -10.55 0.01
C HIS A 320 17.75 -11.50 1.21
N ILE A 321 17.23 -11.07 2.36
CA ILE A 321 17.00 -11.86 3.58
C ILE A 321 15.51 -12.08 3.80
N ALA A 322 14.76 -10.99 4.02
CA ALA A 322 13.31 -11.05 4.14
C ALA A 322 12.63 -11.44 2.82
N THR A 323 13.22 -11.02 1.70
CA THR A 323 12.73 -11.27 0.33
C THR A 323 13.48 -12.39 -0.40
N ASN A 324 14.24 -13.21 0.32
CA ASN A 324 14.91 -14.37 -0.27
C ASN A 324 13.89 -15.28 -0.98
N PHE A 325 14.24 -15.79 -2.16
CA PHE A 325 13.36 -16.54 -3.08
C PHE A 325 12.25 -15.70 -3.75
N SER A 326 12.39 -14.37 -3.79
CA SER A 326 11.50 -13.51 -4.60
C SER A 326 11.42 -13.97 -6.05
N GLY A 327 10.20 -14.12 -6.58
CA GLY A 327 9.98 -14.58 -7.96
C GLY A 327 10.24 -16.07 -8.22
N THR A 328 10.50 -16.87 -7.19
CA THR A 328 10.78 -18.30 -7.36
C THR A 328 9.79 -19.20 -6.64
N LEU A 329 9.29 -18.83 -5.46
CA LEU A 329 8.33 -19.62 -4.69
C LEU A 329 6.89 -19.29 -5.06
N THR A 330 6.07 -20.34 -5.11
CA THR A 330 4.62 -20.23 -5.14
C THR A 330 4.13 -19.90 -3.72
N PRO A 331 3.47 -18.75 -3.50
CA PRO A 331 3.11 -18.29 -2.15
C PRO A 331 2.20 -19.23 -1.36
N ASP A 332 1.37 -20.00 -2.06
CA ASP A 332 0.37 -20.89 -1.46
C ASP A 332 0.87 -22.34 -1.37
N SER A 333 2.15 -22.63 -1.74
CA SER A 333 2.71 -23.97 -1.69
C SER A 333 3.53 -24.19 -0.40
N TYR A 334 2.97 -25.01 0.50
CA TYR A 334 3.64 -25.46 1.73
C TYR A 334 4.88 -26.31 1.40
N ASP A 335 4.74 -27.23 0.42
CA ASP A 335 5.81 -28.17 0.06
C ASP A 335 7.01 -27.44 -0.56
N GLU A 336 6.78 -26.47 -1.45
CA GLU A 336 7.87 -25.64 -1.98
C GLU A 336 8.59 -24.84 -0.89
N TYR A 337 7.86 -24.32 0.08
CA TYR A 337 8.46 -23.63 1.21
C TYR A 337 9.35 -24.58 2.02
N CYS A 338 8.87 -25.80 2.33
CA CYS A 338 9.65 -26.81 3.02
C CYS A 338 10.89 -27.25 2.23
N LEU A 339 10.75 -27.52 0.92
CA LEU A 339 11.87 -27.88 0.04
C LEU A 339 12.94 -26.78 -0.06
N SER A 340 12.56 -25.52 0.10
CA SER A 340 13.49 -24.38 0.15
C SER A 340 14.17 -24.19 1.51
N GLY A 341 13.97 -25.10 2.46
CA GLY A 341 14.49 -25.03 3.82
C GLY A 341 13.56 -24.36 4.84
N GLY A 342 12.30 -24.11 4.46
CA GLY A 342 11.28 -23.57 5.36
C GLY A 342 10.99 -24.49 6.54
N PHE A 343 10.62 -23.91 7.67
CA PHE A 343 10.40 -24.53 8.98
C PHE A 343 11.64 -25.21 9.59
N SER A 344 12.79 -25.24 8.90
CA SER A 344 14.04 -25.79 9.47
C SER A 344 14.51 -25.03 10.70
N ALA A 345 14.36 -23.68 10.69
CA ALA A 345 14.69 -22.85 11.85
C ALA A 345 13.79 -23.16 13.04
N PHE A 346 12.48 -23.36 12.80
CA PHE A 346 11.56 -23.75 13.86
C PHE A 346 11.89 -25.12 14.44
N HIS A 347 12.13 -26.14 13.60
CA HIS A 347 12.53 -27.49 14.07
C HIS A 347 13.82 -27.45 14.87
N LYS A 348 14.82 -26.69 14.41
CA LYS A 348 16.06 -26.47 15.16
C LYS A 348 15.80 -25.87 16.54
N CYS A 349 14.92 -24.85 16.63
CA CYS A 349 14.55 -24.25 17.91
C CYS A 349 13.85 -25.26 18.83
N LEU A 350 12.94 -26.07 18.28
CA LEU A 350 12.13 -26.98 19.06
C LEU A 350 12.91 -28.14 19.67
N HIS A 351 13.92 -28.64 18.97
CA HIS A 351 14.67 -29.86 19.35
C HIS A 351 16.08 -29.59 19.92
N ASP A 352 16.76 -28.58 19.38
CA ASP A 352 18.20 -28.40 19.65
C ASP A 352 18.53 -27.17 20.50
N SER A 353 17.55 -26.30 20.80
CA SER A 353 17.83 -25.01 21.42
C SER A 353 16.94 -24.75 22.66
N ASP A 354 17.56 -24.27 23.73
CA ASP A 354 16.77 -23.74 24.84
C ASP A 354 16.23 -22.32 24.50
N LYS A 355 15.14 -21.95 25.17
CA LYS A 355 14.43 -20.69 24.90
C LYS A 355 15.29 -19.44 25.11
N GLU A 356 16.17 -19.45 26.11
CA GLU A 356 17.04 -18.31 26.40
C GLU A 356 18.15 -18.19 25.35
N SER A 357 18.72 -19.28 24.85
CA SER A 357 19.73 -19.23 23.79
C SER A 357 19.16 -18.68 22.48
N ILE A 358 17.88 -18.98 22.16
CA ILE A 358 17.19 -18.40 21.01
C ILE A 358 17.06 -16.89 21.18
N ILE A 359 16.58 -16.44 22.36
CA ILE A 359 16.44 -15.00 22.66
C ILE A 359 17.80 -14.31 22.59
N GLN A 360 18.86 -14.96 23.12
CA GLN A 360 20.22 -14.43 23.07
C GLN A 360 20.72 -14.29 21.63
N THR A 361 20.46 -15.30 20.77
CA THR A 361 20.78 -15.23 19.34
C THR A 361 20.13 -14.02 18.67
N ILE A 362 18.87 -13.71 18.97
CA ILE A 362 18.19 -12.52 18.45
C ILE A 362 18.78 -11.22 19.02
N ILE A 363 19.22 -11.20 20.28
CA ILE A 363 19.94 -10.04 20.87
C ILE A 363 21.27 -9.84 20.15
N ASP A 364 22.07 -10.90 20.00
CA ASP A 364 23.40 -10.85 19.40
C ASP A 364 23.38 -10.50 17.91
N SER A 365 22.27 -10.82 17.22
CA SER A 365 22.04 -10.39 15.84
C SER A 365 21.91 -8.86 15.69
N GLY A 366 21.60 -8.15 16.78
CA GLY A 366 21.34 -6.73 16.75
C GLY A 366 20.04 -6.32 16.02
N LEU A 367 19.12 -7.29 15.76
CA LEU A 367 17.87 -7.01 15.07
C LEU A 367 17.03 -5.98 15.83
N ARG A 368 16.72 -4.86 15.17
CA ARG A 368 15.79 -3.85 15.62
C ARG A 368 14.46 -3.99 14.90
N GLY A 369 13.36 -3.67 15.58
CA GLY A 369 12.02 -3.75 14.98
C GLY A 369 11.88 -2.93 13.69
N ARG A 370 11.35 -3.55 12.63
CA ARG A 370 11.23 -2.97 11.28
C ARG A 370 9.97 -2.14 11.06
N GLY A 371 9.07 -2.08 12.06
CA GLY A 371 7.85 -1.26 11.99
C GLY A 371 8.04 0.25 12.25
N GLY A 372 9.28 0.75 12.27
CA GLY A 372 9.59 2.19 12.30
C GLY A 372 10.26 2.72 13.57
N ALA A 373 9.89 2.23 14.75
CA ALA A 373 10.45 2.71 16.03
C ALA A 373 11.86 2.15 16.34
N GLY A 374 12.27 1.07 15.69
CA GLY A 374 13.62 0.51 15.84
C GLY A 374 13.97 -0.03 17.24
N PHE A 375 13.00 -0.45 18.04
CA PHE A 375 13.28 -1.04 19.37
C PHE A 375 13.98 -2.41 19.21
N PRO A 376 15.01 -2.74 20.03
CA PRO A 376 15.73 -4.01 19.94
C PRO A 376 14.80 -5.22 20.16
N THR A 377 14.68 -6.08 19.14
CA THR A 377 13.70 -7.17 19.10
C THR A 377 13.94 -8.19 20.18
N GLY A 378 15.16 -8.70 20.32
CA GLY A 378 15.48 -9.70 21.33
C GLY A 378 15.31 -9.19 22.77
N ARG A 379 15.53 -7.89 23.01
CA ARG A 379 15.25 -7.26 24.31
C ARG A 379 13.74 -7.27 24.63
N LYS A 380 12.90 -6.99 23.64
CA LYS A 380 11.43 -7.09 23.79
C LYS A 380 11.01 -8.54 24.10
N TRP A 381 11.61 -9.52 23.44
CA TRP A 381 11.35 -10.94 23.68
C TRP A 381 11.74 -11.35 25.10
N ARG A 382 12.92 -10.92 25.58
CA ARG A 382 13.37 -11.18 26.96
C ARG A 382 12.40 -10.63 27.99
N ILE A 383 11.92 -9.40 27.81
CA ILE A 383 10.90 -8.83 28.72
C ILE A 383 9.63 -9.69 28.71
N SER A 384 9.17 -10.15 27.56
CA SER A 384 7.97 -11.00 27.45
C SER A 384 8.18 -12.38 28.06
N SER A 385 9.36 -13.01 27.89
CA SER A 385 9.66 -14.34 28.42
C SER A 385 9.67 -14.35 29.95
N GLN A 386 10.18 -13.29 30.59
CA GLN A 386 10.29 -13.17 32.04
C GLN A 386 8.95 -12.97 32.76
N ASN A 387 7.88 -12.59 32.05
CA ASN A 387 6.55 -12.46 32.65
C ASN A 387 5.85 -13.83 32.62
N ILE A 388 5.55 -14.38 33.81
CA ILE A 388 4.85 -15.66 33.95
C ILE A 388 3.35 -15.40 33.85
N ALA A 389 2.67 -16.10 32.97
CA ALA A 389 1.22 -16.08 32.81
C ALA A 389 0.73 -17.41 32.22
N ASP A 390 -0.53 -17.74 32.46
CA ASP A 390 -1.26 -18.90 31.92
C ASP A 390 -1.44 -18.80 30.41
N GLU A 391 -1.69 -17.57 29.92
CA GLU A 391 -1.79 -17.26 28.49
C GLU A 391 -0.86 -16.13 28.13
N LYS A 392 -0.17 -16.25 27.00
CA LYS A 392 0.62 -15.21 26.36
C LYS A 392 0.33 -15.14 24.87
N TYR A 393 0.54 -13.96 24.31
CA TYR A 393 0.20 -13.70 22.92
C TYR A 393 1.41 -13.19 22.14
N VAL A 394 1.52 -13.66 20.88
CA VAL A 394 2.36 -13.03 19.86
C VAL A 394 1.44 -12.37 18.83
N VAL A 395 1.60 -11.09 18.62
CA VAL A 395 0.83 -10.35 17.62
C VAL A 395 1.75 -9.92 16.48
N CYS A 396 1.42 -10.39 15.28
CA CYS A 396 2.01 -9.90 14.04
C CYS A 396 1.28 -8.63 13.62
N ASN A 397 1.96 -7.50 13.75
CA ASN A 397 1.41 -6.19 13.36
C ASN A 397 1.62 -5.97 11.86
N GLY A 398 0.57 -6.19 11.08
CA GLY A 398 0.44 -5.89 9.65
C GLY A 398 -0.47 -4.69 9.38
N ASP A 399 -0.64 -3.77 10.35
CA ASP A 399 -1.36 -2.50 10.15
C ASP A 399 -0.46 -1.46 9.45
N GLU A 400 -0.06 -1.77 8.23
CA GLU A 400 0.76 -0.91 7.38
C GLU A 400 -0.09 0.20 6.76
N GLY A 401 -0.33 1.27 7.52
CA GLY A 401 -1.19 2.38 7.11
C GLY A 401 -0.46 3.55 6.43
N ASP A 402 0.87 3.54 6.38
CA ASP A 402 1.69 4.60 5.79
C ASP A 402 1.40 4.79 4.30
N PRO A 403 0.95 5.98 3.83
CA PRO A 403 0.79 6.25 2.42
C PRO A 403 2.13 6.18 1.66
N GLY A 404 2.34 5.14 0.87
CA GLY A 404 3.59 4.90 0.14
C GLY A 404 4.36 3.68 0.62
N ALA A 405 3.94 3.03 1.71
CA ALA A 405 4.50 1.79 2.21
C ALA A 405 3.62 0.58 1.81
N PHE A 406 4.24 -0.52 1.35
CA PHE A 406 3.55 -1.77 1.00
C PHE A 406 4.45 -3.01 1.11
N MET A 407 5.50 -2.93 1.93
CA MET A 407 6.44 -4.03 2.12
C MET A 407 5.86 -5.14 3.01
N ASP A 408 5.15 -4.80 4.08
CA ASP A 408 4.50 -5.80 4.95
C ASP A 408 3.43 -6.56 4.19
N ARG A 409 2.62 -5.84 3.38
CA ARG A 409 1.65 -6.47 2.48
C ARG A 409 2.34 -7.45 1.53
N MET A 410 3.44 -7.04 0.88
CA MET A 410 4.16 -7.89 -0.05
C MET A 410 4.70 -9.15 0.64
N LEU A 411 5.25 -9.02 1.85
CA LEU A 411 5.75 -10.16 2.61
C LEU A 411 4.62 -11.14 2.98
N LEU A 412 3.45 -10.64 3.37
CA LEU A 412 2.28 -11.47 3.65
C LEU A 412 1.71 -12.13 2.38
N GLU A 413 1.74 -11.42 1.24
CA GLU A 413 1.29 -11.95 -0.05
C GLU A 413 2.26 -12.98 -0.65
N SER A 414 3.57 -12.81 -0.45
CA SER A 414 4.60 -13.62 -1.13
C SER A 414 5.23 -14.70 -0.26
N PHE A 415 5.30 -14.48 1.06
CA PHE A 415 6.01 -15.33 2.00
C PHE A 415 5.23 -15.58 3.30
N PRO A 416 3.93 -15.95 3.25
CA PRO A 416 3.11 -16.10 4.45
C PRO A 416 3.67 -17.14 5.42
N PHE A 417 4.21 -18.27 4.93
CA PHE A 417 4.80 -19.32 5.75
C PHE A 417 6.03 -18.84 6.54
N ARG A 418 6.88 -17.98 5.94
CA ARG A 418 8.04 -17.40 6.60
C ARG A 418 7.66 -16.53 7.80
N VAL A 419 6.61 -15.73 7.65
CA VAL A 419 6.10 -14.91 8.74
C VAL A 419 5.48 -15.79 9.84
N ILE A 420 4.75 -16.84 9.47
CA ILE A 420 4.20 -17.83 10.40
C ILE A 420 5.34 -18.52 11.16
N GLU A 421 6.40 -18.98 10.49
CA GLU A 421 7.57 -19.59 11.13
C GLU A 421 8.20 -18.65 12.15
N GLY A 422 8.40 -17.36 11.77
CA GLY A 422 8.91 -16.35 12.72
C GLY A 422 8.00 -16.13 13.93
N MET A 423 6.68 -16.18 13.75
CA MET A 423 5.72 -16.11 14.86
C MET A 423 5.79 -17.31 15.79
N ILE A 424 5.90 -18.53 15.23
CA ILE A 424 5.99 -19.76 16.03
C ILE A 424 7.28 -19.76 16.85
N ILE A 425 8.44 -19.37 16.27
CA ILE A 425 9.71 -19.25 16.97
C ILE A 425 9.61 -18.20 18.10
N ALA A 426 8.97 -17.06 17.84
CA ALA A 426 8.72 -16.04 18.86
C ALA A 426 7.83 -16.58 19.99
N GLY A 427 6.79 -17.34 19.64
CA GLY A 427 5.90 -18.01 20.60
C GLY A 427 6.65 -19.00 21.47
N PHE A 428 7.41 -19.90 20.87
CA PHE A 428 8.21 -20.90 21.57
C PHE A 428 9.19 -20.25 22.57
N SER A 429 9.96 -19.27 22.07
CA SER A 429 11.00 -18.61 22.87
C SER A 429 10.44 -17.82 24.05
N THR A 430 9.28 -17.17 23.90
CA THR A 430 8.67 -16.35 24.94
C THR A 430 7.66 -17.10 25.81
N GLY A 431 7.37 -18.36 25.46
CA GLY A 431 6.36 -19.18 26.13
C GLY A 431 4.94 -18.74 25.81
N ALA A 432 4.71 -18.10 24.68
CA ALA A 432 3.37 -17.79 24.20
C ALA A 432 2.74 -18.97 23.46
N ASN A 433 1.45 -19.16 23.65
CA ASN A 433 0.65 -20.26 23.08
C ASN A 433 -0.40 -19.76 22.07
N ASN A 434 -0.51 -18.45 21.87
CA ASN A 434 -1.46 -17.86 20.96
C ASN A 434 -0.78 -16.83 20.04
N GLY A 435 -1.08 -16.92 18.73
CA GLY A 435 -0.68 -15.98 17.71
C GLY A 435 -1.88 -15.23 17.14
N ILE A 436 -1.71 -13.95 16.83
CA ILE A 436 -2.72 -13.14 16.15
C ILE A 436 -2.05 -12.37 15.02
N PHE A 437 -2.51 -12.60 13.79
CA PHE A 437 -2.24 -11.66 12.71
C PHE A 437 -3.23 -10.50 12.77
N TYR A 438 -2.73 -9.28 12.89
CA TYR A 438 -3.52 -8.07 12.69
C TYR A 438 -3.20 -7.53 11.31
N ILE A 439 -4.11 -7.70 10.35
CA ILE A 439 -3.93 -7.32 8.94
C ILE A 439 -5.03 -6.32 8.57
N ARG A 440 -4.69 -5.29 7.81
CA ARG A 440 -5.67 -4.33 7.32
C ARG A 440 -6.69 -4.99 6.38
N ALA A 441 -7.97 -4.63 6.51
CA ALA A 441 -9.02 -5.08 5.59
C ALA A 441 -8.80 -4.62 4.13
N GLU A 442 -7.98 -3.58 3.92
CA GLU A 442 -7.60 -3.11 2.60
C GLU A 442 -6.60 -4.04 1.88
N TYR A 443 -6.11 -5.10 2.54
CA TYR A 443 -5.18 -6.10 1.98
C TYR A 443 -5.84 -7.49 1.81
N PRO A 444 -6.92 -7.61 1.01
CA PRO A 444 -7.70 -8.86 0.94
C PRO A 444 -6.88 -10.05 0.42
N LEU A 445 -5.94 -9.84 -0.50
CA LEU A 445 -5.07 -10.90 -1.00
C LEU A 445 -4.13 -11.42 0.09
N ALA A 446 -3.54 -10.53 0.90
CA ALA A 446 -2.71 -10.93 2.03
C ALA A 446 -3.50 -11.75 3.05
N VAL A 447 -4.73 -11.31 3.39
CA VAL A 447 -5.63 -12.05 4.29
C VAL A 447 -5.94 -13.45 3.75
N THR A 448 -6.25 -13.56 2.46
CA THR A 448 -6.57 -14.85 1.82
C THR A 448 -5.37 -15.80 1.87
N ARG A 449 -4.16 -15.34 1.52
CA ARG A 449 -2.95 -16.16 1.52
C ARG A 449 -2.51 -16.57 2.91
N VAL A 450 -2.52 -15.64 3.88
CA VAL A 450 -2.22 -15.97 5.27
C VAL A 450 -3.22 -16.98 5.83
N ARG A 451 -4.52 -16.86 5.51
CA ARG A 451 -5.56 -17.81 5.93
C ARG A 451 -5.31 -19.21 5.33
N GLY A 452 -4.97 -19.29 4.05
CA GLY A 452 -4.59 -20.55 3.38
C GLY A 452 -3.33 -21.17 4.00
N ALA A 453 -2.29 -20.37 4.23
CA ALA A 453 -1.05 -20.82 4.84
C ALA A 453 -1.24 -21.31 6.28
N ILE A 454 -2.04 -20.63 7.09
CA ILE A 454 -2.39 -21.09 8.46
C ILE A 454 -3.08 -22.44 8.40
N LYS A 455 -4.06 -22.61 7.49
CA LYS A 455 -4.75 -23.90 7.32
C LYS A 455 -3.76 -25.02 6.99
N LEU A 456 -2.89 -24.81 6.00
CA LEU A 456 -1.87 -25.81 5.62
C LEU A 456 -0.90 -26.10 6.77
N CYS A 457 -0.54 -25.11 7.60
CA CYS A 457 0.28 -25.36 8.80
C CYS A 457 -0.44 -26.20 9.85
N TYR A 458 -1.76 -26.07 10.03
CA TYR A 458 -2.54 -26.96 10.87
C TYR A 458 -2.64 -28.37 10.29
N ASP A 459 -2.92 -28.48 8.99
CA ASP A 459 -3.06 -29.77 8.29
C ASP A 459 -1.74 -30.59 8.34
N ASN A 460 -0.58 -29.91 8.40
CA ASN A 460 0.75 -30.52 8.49
C ASN A 460 1.34 -30.56 9.91
N GLY A 461 0.57 -30.24 10.95
CA GLY A 461 1.00 -30.35 12.36
C GLY A 461 2.06 -29.33 12.79
N ILE A 462 2.27 -28.26 12.04
CA ILE A 462 3.15 -27.12 12.38
C ILE A 462 2.46 -26.17 13.38
N LEU A 463 1.13 -26.17 13.39
CA LEU A 463 0.29 -25.43 14.33
C LEU A 463 -0.65 -26.41 15.05
N GLY A 464 -1.13 -25.99 16.20
CA GLY A 464 -2.06 -26.77 17.03
C GLY A 464 -1.50 -27.11 18.39
N ASN A 465 -1.95 -28.26 18.92
CA ASN A 465 -1.55 -28.76 20.22
C ASN A 465 -0.42 -29.79 20.09
N ASN A 466 0.50 -29.81 21.05
CA ASN A 466 1.58 -30.80 21.17
C ASN A 466 2.38 -30.96 19.86
N ILE A 467 2.82 -29.85 19.30
CA ILE A 467 3.51 -29.77 18.00
C ILE A 467 4.74 -30.71 18.01
N SER A 468 4.84 -31.56 16.97
CA SER A 468 5.92 -32.56 16.83
C SER A 468 6.07 -33.46 18.07
N GLY A 469 5.01 -33.74 18.81
CA GLY A 469 5.01 -34.57 20.01
C GLY A 469 5.65 -33.93 21.25
N THR A 470 5.85 -32.62 21.25
CA THR A 470 6.36 -31.85 22.40
C THR A 470 5.21 -31.25 23.23
N ASP A 471 5.53 -30.67 24.38
CA ASP A 471 4.54 -29.94 25.19
C ASP A 471 4.19 -28.54 24.61
N PHE A 472 4.83 -28.16 23.49
CA PHE A 472 4.57 -26.86 22.87
C PHE A 472 3.30 -26.90 22.03
N SER A 473 2.44 -25.92 22.28
CA SER A 473 1.19 -25.70 21.53
C SER A 473 1.14 -24.26 21.07
N PHE A 474 0.76 -24.02 19.81
CA PHE A 474 0.64 -22.68 19.27
C PHE A 474 -0.51 -22.59 18.28
N ASN A 475 -1.44 -21.69 18.54
CA ASN A 475 -2.63 -21.48 17.72
C ASN A 475 -2.67 -20.06 17.15
N ILE A 476 -2.95 -19.92 15.85
CA ILE A 476 -2.95 -18.64 15.17
C ILE A 476 -4.35 -18.26 14.69
N LYS A 477 -4.73 -16.98 14.88
CA LYS A 477 -5.95 -16.37 14.37
C LYS A 477 -5.62 -15.11 13.55
N ILE A 478 -6.53 -14.77 12.63
CA ILE A 478 -6.46 -13.51 11.87
C ILE A 478 -7.50 -12.55 12.44
N PHE A 479 -7.09 -11.30 12.62
CA PHE A 479 -7.96 -10.17 12.90
C PHE A 479 -7.81 -9.14 11.77
N GLU A 480 -8.90 -8.80 11.12
CA GLU A 480 -8.93 -7.83 10.04
C GLU A 480 -9.21 -6.44 10.64
N GLY A 481 -8.20 -5.54 10.53
CA GLY A 481 -8.32 -4.18 11.04
C GLY A 481 -9.32 -3.35 10.24
N ALA A 482 -10.04 -2.45 10.90
CA ALA A 482 -11.15 -1.70 10.29
C ALA A 482 -10.77 -0.32 9.74
N GLY A 483 -9.49 -0.07 9.46
CA GLY A 483 -9.03 1.16 8.81
C GLY A 483 -8.82 2.33 9.78
N ALA A 484 -7.78 2.27 10.62
CA ALA A 484 -7.32 3.38 11.45
C ALA A 484 -5.80 3.31 11.60
N PHE A 485 -5.08 4.23 10.98
CA PHE A 485 -3.61 4.31 11.00
C PHE A 485 -3.01 4.27 12.41
N VAL A 486 -3.71 4.86 13.39
CA VAL A 486 -3.28 4.86 14.79
C VAL A 486 -3.18 3.44 15.38
N CYS A 487 -3.86 2.45 14.81
CA CYS A 487 -3.79 1.04 15.24
C CYS A 487 -2.44 0.37 14.89
N GLY A 488 -1.58 1.01 14.11
CA GLY A 488 -0.17 0.63 13.99
C GLY A 488 0.62 0.79 15.31
N GLU A 489 0.17 1.67 16.22
CA GLU A 489 0.71 1.79 17.58
C GLU A 489 0.24 0.61 18.45
N GLU A 490 1.16 -0.07 19.14
CA GLU A 490 0.89 -1.36 19.77
C GLU A 490 -0.25 -1.36 20.81
N THR A 491 -0.45 -0.27 21.56
CA THR A 491 -1.54 -0.18 22.55
C THR A 491 -2.89 0.14 21.92
N ALA A 492 -2.90 0.90 20.82
CA ALA A 492 -4.09 1.14 20.01
C ALA A 492 -4.52 -0.11 19.25
N LEU A 493 -3.56 -0.88 18.72
CA LEU A 493 -3.81 -2.19 18.13
C LEU A 493 -4.47 -3.15 19.11
N ILE A 494 -3.97 -3.22 20.34
CA ILE A 494 -4.55 -4.06 21.39
C ILE A 494 -5.99 -3.62 21.72
N ALA A 495 -6.21 -2.30 21.84
CA ALA A 495 -7.55 -1.78 22.06
C ALA A 495 -8.51 -2.17 20.91
N SER A 496 -8.03 -2.17 19.67
CA SER A 496 -8.79 -2.65 18.50
C SER A 496 -9.09 -4.15 18.58
N LEU A 497 -8.11 -4.99 18.96
CA LEU A 497 -8.31 -6.42 19.18
C LEU A 497 -9.37 -6.72 20.26
N GLU A 498 -9.53 -5.80 21.21
CA GLU A 498 -10.54 -5.86 22.29
C GLU A 498 -11.89 -5.26 21.88
N GLY A 499 -12.13 -4.95 20.62
CA GLY A 499 -13.38 -4.36 20.13
C GLY A 499 -13.59 -2.91 20.57
N LYS A 500 -12.53 -2.19 20.88
CA LYS A 500 -12.57 -0.78 21.32
C LYS A 500 -12.10 0.16 20.22
N ARG A 501 -12.34 1.47 20.41
CA ARG A 501 -11.64 2.49 19.61
C ARG A 501 -10.13 2.30 19.75
N GLY A 502 -9.40 2.36 18.63
CA GLY A 502 -7.94 2.27 18.61
C GLY A 502 -7.28 3.48 19.26
N THR A 503 -7.42 3.62 20.57
CA THR A 503 -6.92 4.75 21.34
C THR A 503 -5.68 4.34 22.14
N PRO A 504 -4.52 4.97 21.91
CA PRO A 504 -3.29 4.66 22.63
C PRO A 504 -3.40 4.87 24.15
N HIS A 505 -2.71 4.02 24.90
CA HIS A 505 -2.58 4.11 26.35
C HIS A 505 -1.20 4.61 26.77
N LEU A 506 -1.12 5.15 27.99
CA LEU A 506 0.16 5.51 28.62
C LEU A 506 0.97 4.24 28.92
N ARG A 507 2.25 4.33 28.73
CA ARG A 507 3.24 3.30 29.12
C ARG A 507 4.18 3.86 30.18
N PRO A 508 4.55 3.11 31.24
CA PRO A 508 4.21 1.74 31.58
C PRO A 508 2.76 1.54 32.07
N PRO A 509 2.20 0.32 32.08
CA PRO A 509 2.82 -0.94 31.66
C PRO A 509 2.98 -1.07 30.14
N TYR A 510 4.04 -1.76 29.71
CA TYR A 510 4.25 -2.10 28.30
C TYR A 510 3.45 -3.36 27.93
N PRO A 511 3.01 -3.54 26.67
CA PRO A 511 2.27 -4.72 26.23
C PRO A 511 2.95 -6.06 26.53
N ALA A 512 4.28 -6.12 26.47
CA ALA A 512 5.04 -7.30 26.83
C ALA A 512 4.87 -7.73 28.30
N VAL A 513 4.36 -6.85 29.16
CA VAL A 513 4.01 -7.11 30.58
C VAL A 513 2.50 -7.25 30.74
N LYS A 514 1.73 -6.31 30.19
CA LYS A 514 0.27 -6.23 30.28
C LYS A 514 -0.32 -5.67 29.00
N GLY A 515 -0.75 -6.57 28.12
CA GLY A 515 -1.28 -6.25 26.80
C GLY A 515 -2.71 -6.77 26.60
N PHE A 516 -2.94 -7.55 25.53
CA PHE A 516 -4.24 -8.06 25.16
C PHE A 516 -4.89 -8.89 26.29
N ARG A 517 -6.09 -8.48 26.72
CA ARG A 517 -6.82 -9.07 27.85
C ARG A 517 -5.99 -9.10 29.14
N ASP A 518 -5.23 -8.06 29.35
CA ASP A 518 -4.31 -7.93 30.50
C ASP A 518 -3.21 -9.00 30.58
N LYS A 519 -2.97 -9.77 29.50
CA LYS A 519 -1.93 -10.81 29.42
C LYS A 519 -0.66 -10.29 28.73
N PRO A 520 0.51 -10.87 29.02
CA PRO A 520 1.73 -10.53 28.29
C PRO A 520 1.57 -10.72 26.79
N THR A 521 1.82 -9.66 26.04
CA THR A 521 1.60 -9.63 24.57
C THR A 521 2.83 -9.09 23.87
N LEU A 522 3.46 -9.94 23.08
CA LEU A 522 4.59 -9.56 22.25
C LEU A 522 4.06 -9.08 20.89
N VAL A 523 4.19 -7.78 20.61
CA VAL A 523 3.83 -7.22 19.29
C VAL A 523 5.08 -7.04 18.46
N ASN A 524 5.15 -7.68 17.28
CA ASN A 524 6.22 -7.52 16.29
C ASN A 524 5.63 -7.21 14.92
N ASN A 525 6.35 -6.41 14.13
CA ASN A 525 6.00 -6.10 12.75
C ASN A 525 6.25 -7.30 11.83
N VAL A 526 5.59 -7.37 10.68
CA VAL A 526 5.68 -8.45 9.67
C VAL A 526 7.12 -8.69 9.21
N GLU A 527 7.81 -7.62 8.75
CA GLU A 527 9.20 -7.72 8.28
C GLU A 527 10.14 -8.22 9.40
N THR A 528 9.93 -7.76 10.63
CA THR A 528 10.71 -8.22 11.79
C THR A 528 10.59 -9.73 11.95
N LEU A 529 9.38 -10.27 11.90
CA LEU A 529 9.13 -11.72 12.04
C LEU A 529 9.68 -12.51 10.86
N SER A 530 9.61 -11.98 9.63
CA SER A 530 10.14 -12.65 8.45
C SER A 530 11.67 -12.84 8.45
N LEU A 531 12.39 -12.01 9.21
CA LEU A 531 13.86 -12.11 9.35
C LEU A 531 14.30 -13.19 10.36
N ILE A 532 13.43 -13.58 11.29
CA ILE A 532 13.78 -14.51 12.39
C ILE A 532 14.26 -15.89 11.90
N PRO A 533 13.55 -16.58 10.97
CA PRO A 533 13.99 -17.89 10.50
C PRO A 533 15.41 -17.85 9.90
N TRP A 534 15.70 -16.81 9.13
CA TRP A 534 17.03 -16.66 8.52
C TRP A 534 18.12 -16.47 9.58
N ILE A 535 17.87 -15.65 10.62
CA ILE A 535 18.82 -15.41 11.71
C ILE A 535 19.13 -16.72 12.46
N ILE A 536 18.11 -17.52 12.77
CA ILE A 536 18.27 -18.79 13.47
C ILE A 536 19.06 -19.81 12.64
N ASN A 537 18.80 -19.88 11.33
CA ASN A 537 19.49 -20.82 10.45
C ASN A 537 20.94 -20.42 10.20
N ASN A 538 21.21 -19.14 9.98
CA ASN A 538 22.52 -18.64 9.56
C ASN A 538 23.37 -18.06 10.72
N GLY A 539 22.78 -17.89 11.90
CA GLY A 539 23.42 -17.34 13.08
C GLY A 539 23.44 -15.82 13.14
N ALA A 540 23.55 -15.30 14.36
CA ALA A 540 23.57 -13.87 14.67
C ALA A 540 24.70 -13.11 13.94
N GLY A 541 25.91 -13.74 13.88
CA GLY A 541 27.09 -13.14 13.23
C GLY A 541 26.87 -12.86 11.74
N SER A 542 26.20 -13.77 11.03
CA SER A 542 25.88 -13.57 9.60
C SER A 542 24.93 -12.40 9.37
N PHE A 543 23.94 -12.20 10.25
CA PHE A 543 23.00 -11.08 10.13
C PHE A 543 23.66 -9.75 10.51
N ASN A 544 24.43 -9.70 11.59
CA ASN A 544 25.05 -8.47 12.05
C ASN A 544 26.25 -8.05 11.21
N SER A 545 26.74 -8.88 10.28
CA SER A 545 27.75 -8.49 9.29
C SER A 545 27.20 -7.48 8.26
N TYR A 546 25.88 -7.44 8.09
CA TYR A 546 25.21 -6.43 7.30
C TYR A 546 24.81 -5.23 8.18
N GLY A 547 24.81 -4.02 7.57
CA GLY A 547 24.32 -2.82 8.21
C GLY A 547 25.41 -1.96 8.84
N SER A 548 24.96 -0.89 9.52
CA SER A 548 25.82 0.05 10.26
C SER A 548 26.17 -0.50 11.64
N GLU A 549 27.00 0.24 12.39
CA GLU A 549 27.34 -0.14 13.76
C GLU A 549 26.10 -0.26 14.67
N LYS A 550 25.12 0.66 14.52
CA LYS A 550 23.94 0.75 15.37
C LYS A 550 22.69 0.13 14.79
N SER A 551 22.65 -0.08 13.48
CA SER A 551 21.50 -0.62 12.76
C SER A 551 21.92 -1.82 11.90
N LYS A 552 21.74 -3.02 12.45
CA LYS A 552 22.18 -4.28 11.83
C LYS A 552 21.16 -4.86 10.86
N GLY A 553 21.68 -5.68 9.91
CA GLY A 553 20.90 -6.42 8.94
C GLY A 553 20.41 -5.58 7.77
N THR A 554 19.32 -6.03 7.15
CA THR A 554 18.70 -5.41 5.99
C THR A 554 17.39 -4.70 6.34
N LYS A 555 16.90 -3.89 5.41
CA LYS A 555 15.59 -3.24 5.47
C LYS A 555 14.92 -3.27 4.10
N VAL A 556 13.65 -3.63 4.08
CA VAL A 556 12.83 -3.55 2.87
C VAL A 556 12.27 -2.14 2.73
N PHE A 557 12.41 -1.54 1.54
CA PHE A 557 11.85 -0.24 1.20
C PHE A 557 10.88 -0.33 0.02
N ALA A 558 9.80 0.43 0.11
CA ALA A 558 8.93 0.75 -1.02
C ALA A 558 9.42 2.05 -1.65
N LEU A 559 10.12 1.95 -2.79
CA LEU A 559 10.66 3.08 -3.54
C LEU A 559 9.64 3.56 -4.58
N ALA A 560 9.16 4.78 -4.44
CA ALA A 560 8.09 5.34 -5.27
C ALA A 560 8.24 6.86 -5.48
N GLY A 561 7.24 7.49 -6.11
CA GLY A 561 7.23 8.93 -6.40
C GLY A 561 7.77 9.25 -7.78
N LYS A 562 8.63 10.26 -7.88
CA LYS A 562 9.21 10.76 -9.14
C LYS A 562 10.47 10.00 -9.59
N ILE A 563 10.72 8.85 -9.02
CA ILE A 563 11.85 7.98 -9.33
C ILE A 563 11.67 7.29 -10.70
N SER A 564 12.76 7.13 -11.44
CA SER A 564 12.74 6.43 -12.75
C SER A 564 12.43 4.95 -12.61
N ARG A 565 12.97 4.30 -11.58
CA ARG A 565 12.71 2.88 -11.27
C ARG A 565 12.22 2.72 -9.86
N GLY A 566 10.91 2.55 -9.74
CA GLY A 566 10.25 2.27 -8.46
C GLY A 566 10.00 0.77 -8.27
N GLY A 567 9.95 0.35 -7.00
CA GLY A 567 9.69 -1.05 -6.66
C GLY A 567 9.89 -1.32 -5.18
N LEU A 568 9.97 -2.60 -4.86
CA LEU A 568 10.40 -3.05 -3.54
C LEU A 568 11.88 -3.43 -3.61
N ILE A 569 12.65 -2.89 -2.72
CA ILE A 569 14.08 -3.14 -2.60
C ILE A 569 14.40 -3.61 -1.18
N GLU A 570 15.31 -4.57 -1.04
CA GLU A 570 15.88 -4.93 0.24
C GLU A 570 17.37 -4.61 0.23
N VAL A 571 17.78 -3.70 1.11
CA VAL A 571 19.14 -3.17 1.14
C VAL A 571 19.74 -3.30 2.55
N PRO A 572 21.07 -3.42 2.67
CA PRO A 572 21.71 -3.37 3.98
C PRO A 572 21.48 -2.01 4.62
N MET A 573 21.25 -2.00 5.92
CA MET A 573 21.25 -0.77 6.70
C MET A 573 22.62 -0.08 6.55
N GLY A 574 22.64 1.25 6.55
CA GLY A 574 23.88 2.01 6.33
C GLY A 574 24.17 2.40 4.88
N ILE A 575 23.37 1.91 3.91
CA ILE A 575 23.39 2.43 2.53
C ILE A 575 22.99 3.91 2.53
N THR A 576 23.49 4.72 1.63
CA THR A 576 23.10 6.12 1.53
C THR A 576 21.80 6.32 0.76
N ILE A 577 21.11 7.43 1.05
CA ILE A 577 19.91 7.82 0.29
C ILE A 577 20.27 8.00 -1.20
N ARG A 578 21.46 8.57 -1.49
CA ARG A 578 21.96 8.78 -2.86
C ARG A 578 22.10 7.47 -3.61
N GLU A 579 22.73 6.46 -3.00
CA GLU A 579 22.89 5.14 -3.63
C GLU A 579 21.52 4.50 -3.95
N ILE A 580 20.54 4.65 -3.08
CA ILE A 580 19.19 4.16 -3.35
C ILE A 580 18.54 4.91 -4.52
N VAL A 581 18.60 6.25 -4.51
CA VAL A 581 17.90 7.07 -5.51
C VAL A 581 18.61 6.98 -6.87
N GLU A 582 19.94 7.14 -6.91
CA GLU A 582 20.69 7.26 -8.15
C GLU A 582 21.12 5.89 -8.72
N ASN A 583 21.64 4.97 -7.89
CA ASN A 583 22.17 3.69 -8.38
C ASN A 583 21.10 2.64 -8.57
N ILE A 584 20.21 2.47 -7.56
CA ILE A 584 19.12 1.48 -7.62
C ILE A 584 17.95 2.05 -8.42
N GLY A 585 17.49 3.27 -8.05
CA GLY A 585 16.31 3.92 -8.61
C GLY A 585 16.53 4.60 -9.96
N ASP A 586 17.78 4.69 -10.48
CA ASP A 586 18.13 5.35 -11.73
C ASP A 586 17.75 6.84 -11.79
N GLY A 587 17.82 7.51 -10.63
CA GLY A 587 17.54 8.93 -10.50
C GLY A 587 16.07 9.31 -10.72
N VAL A 588 15.86 10.59 -11.01
CA VAL A 588 14.54 11.17 -11.24
C VAL A 588 14.15 11.08 -12.70
N ALA A 589 12.89 10.79 -12.99
CA ALA A 589 12.38 10.65 -14.35
C ALA A 589 12.23 12.01 -15.07
N ASP A 590 12.03 11.95 -16.39
CA ASP A 590 11.62 13.08 -17.25
C ASP A 590 12.61 14.26 -17.31
N GLY A 591 13.88 14.05 -16.98
CA GLY A 591 14.91 15.09 -17.03
C GLY A 591 14.78 16.16 -15.92
N ASN A 592 13.96 15.92 -14.93
CA ASN A 592 13.82 16.77 -13.75
C ASN A 592 15.03 16.60 -12.80
N THR A 593 15.11 17.48 -11.80
CA THR A 593 16.18 17.44 -10.78
C THR A 593 15.68 16.85 -9.48
N PHE A 594 16.48 15.96 -8.88
CA PHE A 594 16.23 15.40 -7.56
C PHE A 594 16.19 16.51 -6.51
N LYS A 595 15.07 16.67 -5.83
CA LYS A 595 14.84 17.72 -4.83
C LYS A 595 14.92 17.20 -3.40
N ALA A 596 14.19 16.13 -3.12
CA ALA A 596 14.12 15.57 -1.78
C ALA A 596 13.65 14.11 -1.78
N VAL A 597 13.87 13.43 -0.67
CA VAL A 597 13.22 12.16 -0.34
C VAL A 597 12.35 12.34 0.89
N GLN A 598 11.11 11.94 0.80
CA GLN A 598 10.26 11.75 1.96
C GLN A 598 10.42 10.31 2.46
N ILE A 599 10.80 10.15 3.73
CA ILE A 599 11.02 8.85 4.35
C ILE A 599 10.27 8.76 5.68
N GLY A 600 9.72 7.59 5.99
CA GLY A 600 8.99 7.32 7.23
C GLY A 600 7.51 7.68 7.20
N GLY A 601 6.91 7.77 6.01
CA GLY A 601 5.48 8.05 5.86
C GLY A 601 5.08 9.45 6.37
N PRO A 602 3.80 9.70 6.68
CA PRO A 602 3.31 11.00 7.15
C PRO A 602 3.93 11.49 8.46
N SER A 603 4.50 10.57 9.23
CA SER A 603 5.21 10.85 10.48
C SER A 603 6.71 11.08 10.29
N GLY A 604 7.21 10.88 9.08
CA GLY A 604 8.62 11.06 8.72
C GLY A 604 8.97 12.49 8.38
N GLY A 605 10.03 12.68 7.59
CA GLY A 605 10.49 14.00 7.18
C GLY A 605 10.92 14.01 5.72
N CYS A 606 11.08 15.23 5.18
CA CYS A 606 11.61 15.45 3.83
C CYS A 606 13.09 15.80 3.92
N ILE A 607 13.95 14.94 3.41
CA ILE A 607 15.41 15.11 3.40
C ILE A 607 15.81 15.67 2.04
N PRO A 608 16.48 16.84 1.97
CA PRO A 608 16.86 17.45 0.70
C PRO A 608 17.98 16.68 -0.01
N ALA A 609 18.04 16.78 -1.32
CA ALA A 609 19.09 16.16 -2.16
C ALA A 609 20.53 16.53 -1.70
N SER A 610 20.72 17.72 -1.12
CA SER A 610 22.00 18.15 -0.53
C SER A 610 22.45 17.32 0.68
N LYS A 611 21.55 16.52 1.26
CA LYS A 611 21.80 15.59 2.39
C LYS A 611 21.65 14.11 1.98
N ALA A 612 21.59 13.82 0.69
CA ALA A 612 21.38 12.46 0.20
C ALA A 612 22.54 11.49 0.51
N ASP A 613 23.70 11.98 0.88
CA ASP A 613 24.84 11.16 1.34
C ASP A 613 24.69 10.65 2.78
N THR A 614 23.58 11.00 3.44
CA THR A 614 23.23 10.44 4.75
C THR A 614 22.89 8.97 4.64
N THR A 615 23.43 8.18 5.56
CA THR A 615 23.18 6.74 5.64
C THR A 615 21.80 6.46 6.18
N ILE A 616 21.17 5.40 5.67
CA ILE A 616 19.93 4.84 6.16
C ILE A 616 20.19 4.14 7.50
N ASP A 617 20.03 4.90 8.56
CA ASP A 617 20.23 4.49 9.95
C ASP A 617 19.20 5.22 10.84
N TYR A 618 18.72 4.56 11.91
CA TYR A 618 17.69 5.16 12.78
C TYR A 618 18.14 6.48 13.38
N GLU A 619 19.36 6.53 13.89
CA GLU A 619 19.91 7.70 14.58
C GLU A 619 20.26 8.83 13.59
N GLU A 620 20.82 8.50 12.42
CA GLU A 620 21.21 9.50 11.42
C GLU A 620 19.97 10.19 10.82
N LEU A 621 18.91 9.44 10.55
CA LEU A 621 17.66 10.03 10.06
C LEU A 621 17.01 10.95 11.10
N ILE A 622 17.05 10.58 12.40
CA ILE A 622 16.52 11.41 13.50
C ILE A 622 17.30 12.73 13.61
N LYS A 623 18.62 12.74 13.41
CA LYS A 623 19.43 13.97 13.41
C LYS A 623 18.99 14.95 12.31
N LEU A 624 18.51 14.44 11.19
CA LEU A 624 17.96 15.25 10.10
C LEU A 624 16.52 15.72 10.33
N GLY A 625 15.88 15.27 11.40
CA GLY A 625 14.47 15.56 11.70
C GLY A 625 13.48 14.61 11.02
N ALA A 626 13.99 13.52 10.45
CA ALA A 626 13.18 12.47 9.83
C ALA A 626 13.15 11.22 10.73
N MET A 627 12.46 10.18 10.30
CA MET A 627 12.48 8.86 10.93
C MET A 627 12.44 7.76 9.88
N MET A 628 12.87 6.54 10.25
CA MET A 628 12.86 5.38 9.38
C MET A 628 11.46 5.02 8.89
N GLY A 629 10.48 5.03 9.80
CA GLY A 629 9.15 4.53 9.52
C GLY A 629 9.14 3.03 9.17
N SER A 630 8.06 2.59 8.55
CA SER A 630 7.95 1.20 8.10
C SER A 630 8.81 0.90 6.85
N GLY A 631 9.26 1.93 6.11
CA GLY A 631 10.13 1.79 4.93
C GLY A 631 9.53 2.38 3.64
N GLY A 632 8.51 3.23 3.76
CA GLY A 632 8.05 4.04 2.63
C GLY A 632 9.11 5.10 2.28
N MET A 633 9.51 5.15 1.00
CA MET A 633 10.46 6.12 0.46
C MET A 633 9.89 6.73 -0.81
N VAL A 634 9.55 8.02 -0.77
CA VAL A 634 8.96 8.74 -1.90
C VAL A 634 9.91 9.83 -2.37
N VAL A 635 10.37 9.69 -3.60
CA VAL A 635 11.29 10.64 -4.25
C VAL A 635 10.50 11.80 -4.84
N LEU A 636 10.97 13.01 -4.59
CA LEU A 636 10.40 14.29 -5.02
C LEU A 636 11.37 15.01 -5.95
N ASP A 637 10.83 15.72 -6.93
CA ASP A 637 11.60 16.51 -7.88
C ASP A 637 11.30 18.02 -7.78
N ASN A 638 11.94 18.81 -8.65
CA ASN A 638 11.75 20.26 -8.68
C ASN A 638 10.32 20.71 -9.00
N THR A 639 9.43 19.83 -9.45
CA THR A 639 8.01 20.13 -9.71
C THR A 639 7.12 19.92 -8.48
N ASP A 640 7.68 19.48 -7.36
CA ASP A 640 6.94 19.30 -6.11
C ASP A 640 7.12 20.50 -5.16
N CYS A 641 6.03 20.98 -4.60
CA CYS A 641 5.99 22.07 -3.63
C CYS A 641 6.10 21.53 -2.21
N MET A 642 7.07 22.00 -1.44
CA MET A 642 7.31 21.49 -0.08
C MET A 642 6.26 21.96 0.92
N VAL A 643 5.61 23.11 0.69
CA VAL A 643 4.49 23.59 1.51
C VAL A 643 3.24 22.74 1.27
N ASP A 644 2.95 22.39 0.01
CA ASP A 644 1.86 21.48 -0.36
C ASP A 644 2.09 20.08 0.21
N MET A 645 3.31 19.57 0.13
CA MET A 645 3.68 18.28 0.73
C MET A 645 3.50 18.29 2.26
N ALA A 646 3.91 19.34 2.96
CA ALA A 646 3.69 19.47 4.40
C ALA A 646 2.20 19.51 4.74
N LYS A 647 1.40 20.26 3.96
CA LYS A 647 -0.06 20.31 4.08
C LYS A 647 -0.69 18.93 3.87
N TYR A 648 -0.27 18.20 2.84
CA TYR A 648 -0.74 16.85 2.54
C TYR A 648 -0.51 15.90 3.71
N PHE A 649 0.71 15.80 4.22
CA PHE A 649 1.03 14.91 5.35
C PHE A 649 0.29 15.29 6.63
N LEU A 650 0.16 16.58 6.89
CA LEU A 650 -0.54 17.05 8.06
C LEU A 650 -2.06 16.82 7.95
N THR A 651 -2.64 16.92 6.75
CA THR A 651 -4.03 16.56 6.48
C THR A 651 -4.28 15.11 6.85
N PHE A 652 -3.41 14.20 6.37
CA PHE A 652 -3.50 12.78 6.72
C PHE A 652 -3.40 12.55 8.23
N THR A 653 -2.35 13.07 8.88
CA THR A 653 -2.15 12.88 10.34
C THR A 653 -3.27 13.47 11.17
N HIS A 654 -3.85 14.60 10.75
CA HIS A 654 -5.01 15.19 11.40
C HIS A 654 -6.25 14.27 11.29
N GLN A 655 -6.53 13.75 10.10
CA GLN A 655 -7.64 12.82 9.86
C GLN A 655 -7.48 11.49 10.61
N GLN A 656 -6.24 11.01 10.77
CA GLN A 656 -5.90 9.77 11.47
C GLN A 656 -5.72 9.94 12.98
N SER A 657 -5.90 11.14 13.51
CA SER A 657 -5.82 11.40 14.95
C SER A 657 -6.96 10.70 15.69
N CYS A 658 -6.63 9.93 16.74
CA CYS A 658 -7.65 9.30 17.61
C CYS A 658 -8.46 10.32 18.43
N GLY A 659 -8.06 11.59 18.44
CA GLY A 659 -8.74 12.69 19.14
C GLY A 659 -8.54 12.76 20.66
N LYS A 660 -7.76 11.84 21.26
CA LYS A 660 -7.61 11.75 22.73
C LYS A 660 -6.89 12.95 23.34
N CYS A 661 -5.74 13.35 22.80
CA CYS A 661 -4.97 14.45 23.39
C CYS A 661 -5.20 15.77 22.63
N THR A 662 -5.30 16.87 23.39
CA THR A 662 -5.61 18.21 22.86
C THR A 662 -4.54 18.68 21.87
N PHE A 663 -3.26 18.50 22.18
CA PHE A 663 -2.15 18.94 21.34
C PHE A 663 -2.21 18.31 19.94
N CYS A 664 -2.46 17.01 19.83
CA CYS A 664 -2.65 16.37 18.53
C CYS A 664 -3.95 16.85 17.86
N ARG A 665 -5.11 16.70 18.55
CA ARG A 665 -6.44 16.98 17.95
C ARG A 665 -6.59 18.42 17.49
N ILE A 666 -6.22 19.40 18.35
CA ILE A 666 -6.39 20.83 18.06
C ILE A 666 -5.17 21.40 17.35
N GLY A 667 -3.94 21.06 17.84
CA GLY A 667 -2.71 21.62 17.29
C GLY A 667 -2.49 21.25 15.82
N THR A 668 -2.74 19.99 15.41
CA THR A 668 -2.64 19.61 14.01
C THR A 668 -3.64 20.37 13.13
N LYS A 669 -4.83 20.68 13.64
CA LYS A 669 -5.82 21.48 12.91
C LYS A 669 -5.35 22.92 12.72
N HIS A 670 -4.78 23.55 13.76
CA HIS A 670 -4.24 24.91 13.65
C HIS A 670 -3.07 24.97 12.65
N MET A 671 -2.12 24.05 12.76
CA MET A 671 -1.02 23.94 11.80
C MET A 671 -1.54 23.76 10.35
N LEU A 672 -2.57 22.93 10.17
CA LEU A 672 -3.19 22.70 8.84
C LEU A 672 -3.88 23.97 8.31
N ASN A 673 -4.52 24.76 9.16
CA ASN A 673 -5.12 26.04 8.75
C ASN A 673 -4.04 27.02 8.25
N ILE A 674 -2.90 27.12 8.95
CA ILE A 674 -1.78 27.97 8.53
C ILE A 674 -1.23 27.51 7.17
N LEU A 675 -0.97 26.21 6.99
CA LEU A 675 -0.49 25.69 5.71
C LEU A 675 -1.50 25.88 4.59
N THR A 676 -2.80 25.84 4.91
CA THR A 676 -3.86 26.14 3.94
C THR A 676 -3.81 27.60 3.52
N ASN A 677 -3.70 28.54 4.47
CA ASN A 677 -3.55 29.96 4.17
C ASN A 677 -2.30 30.24 3.31
N LEU A 678 -1.16 29.61 3.62
CA LEU A 678 0.05 29.73 2.79
C LEU A 678 -0.18 29.24 1.35
N THR A 679 -0.76 28.04 1.17
CA THR A 679 -1.02 27.49 -0.16
C THR A 679 -2.12 28.24 -0.94
N GLU A 680 -2.91 29.07 -0.26
CA GLU A 680 -3.91 29.96 -0.84
C GLU A 680 -3.41 31.41 -1.04
N GLY A 681 -2.17 31.72 -0.66
CA GLY A 681 -1.58 33.06 -0.77
C GLY A 681 -2.14 34.08 0.23
N LYS A 682 -2.71 33.58 1.34
CA LYS A 682 -3.27 34.39 2.44
C LYS A 682 -2.37 34.39 3.69
N GLY A 683 -1.31 33.58 3.68
CA GLY A 683 -0.40 33.47 4.81
C GLY A 683 0.58 34.63 4.91
N THR A 684 1.10 34.84 6.10
CA THR A 684 2.04 35.93 6.46
C THR A 684 3.36 35.34 7.01
N LEU A 685 4.39 36.18 7.16
CA LEU A 685 5.64 35.77 7.81
C LEU A 685 5.45 35.43 9.30
N ASP A 686 4.48 36.04 9.97
CA ASP A 686 4.17 35.73 11.36
C ASP A 686 3.48 34.36 11.50
N ASP A 687 2.66 33.97 10.52
CA ASP A 687 2.09 32.63 10.45
C ASP A 687 3.18 31.53 10.39
N ILE A 688 4.31 31.80 9.72
CA ILE A 688 5.44 30.85 9.66
C ILE A 688 6.07 30.66 11.03
N LYS A 689 6.23 31.74 11.83
CA LYS A 689 6.75 31.68 13.19
C LYS A 689 5.79 30.93 14.11
N GLU A 690 4.49 31.26 14.04
CA GLU A 690 3.45 30.58 14.80
C GLU A 690 3.42 29.08 14.48
N LEU A 691 3.55 28.72 13.18
CA LEU A 691 3.59 27.32 12.74
C LEU A 691 4.75 26.56 13.39
N GLU A 692 5.95 27.16 13.49
CA GLU A 692 7.11 26.53 14.13
C GLU A 692 6.87 26.32 15.63
N GLU A 693 6.29 27.29 16.35
CA GLU A 693 5.95 27.17 17.77
C GLU A 693 4.88 26.13 18.04
N LEU A 694 3.84 26.07 17.19
CA LEU A 694 2.80 25.05 17.26
C LEU A 694 3.40 23.64 17.03
N CYS A 695 4.32 23.48 16.08
CA CYS A 695 5.04 22.23 15.85
C CYS A 695 5.73 21.72 17.13
N LYS A 696 6.45 22.59 17.83
CA LYS A 696 7.12 22.25 19.09
C LYS A 696 6.10 21.84 20.16
N SER A 697 5.01 22.60 20.29
CA SER A 697 3.94 22.32 21.26
C SER A 697 3.23 20.99 20.99
N VAL A 698 2.92 20.70 19.74
CA VAL A 698 2.28 19.43 19.33
C VAL A 698 3.20 18.25 19.60
N ARG A 699 4.49 18.35 19.25
CA ARG A 699 5.48 17.32 19.47
C ARG A 699 5.62 16.99 20.97
N ASP A 700 5.78 18.01 21.80
CA ASP A 700 6.11 17.84 23.22
C ASP A 700 4.89 17.47 24.07
N GLY A 701 3.68 17.96 23.69
CA GLY A 701 2.44 17.72 24.42
C GLY A 701 1.62 16.51 23.98
N SER A 702 1.97 15.85 22.86
CA SER A 702 1.21 14.70 22.36
C SER A 702 1.52 13.41 23.11
N LEU A 703 0.50 12.54 23.25
CA LEU A 703 0.57 11.30 24.01
C LEU A 703 1.38 10.21 23.30
N CYS A 704 1.11 9.94 22.03
CA CYS A 704 1.66 8.82 21.26
C CYS A 704 2.56 9.28 20.11
N GLY A 705 3.20 8.31 19.44
CA GLY A 705 4.08 8.55 18.29
C GLY A 705 3.43 9.37 17.18
N LEU A 706 2.17 9.10 16.80
CA LEU A 706 1.48 9.81 15.75
C LEU A 706 1.48 11.33 15.98
N GLY A 707 1.03 11.79 17.15
CA GLY A 707 1.01 13.22 17.45
C GLY A 707 2.40 13.83 17.63
N LYS A 708 3.35 13.07 18.23
CA LYS A 708 4.73 13.54 18.43
C LYS A 708 5.48 13.74 17.12
N THR A 709 5.18 12.98 16.11
CA THR A 709 5.87 13.00 14.82
C THR A 709 5.10 13.73 13.72
N ALA A 710 3.81 14.02 13.92
CA ALA A 710 3.00 14.81 12.99
C ALA A 710 3.66 16.12 12.51
N PRO A 711 4.41 16.87 13.35
CA PRO A 711 5.12 18.07 12.93
C PRO A 711 6.36 17.85 12.06
N ASN A 712 6.92 16.63 11.97
CA ASN A 712 8.20 16.39 11.30
C ASN A 712 8.24 16.87 9.84
N PRO A 713 7.24 16.60 8.98
CA PRO A 713 7.25 17.10 7.60
C PRO A 713 7.26 18.64 7.52
N VAL A 714 6.57 19.30 8.45
CA VAL A 714 6.56 20.76 8.56
C VAL A 714 7.91 21.29 9.02
N LEU A 715 8.46 20.74 10.12
CA LEU A 715 9.74 21.14 10.68
C LEU A 715 10.90 20.93 9.71
N THR A 716 10.91 19.81 8.96
CA THR A 716 11.93 19.57 7.93
C THR A 716 11.72 20.49 6.72
N GLY A 717 10.46 20.81 6.38
CA GLY A 717 10.12 21.81 5.39
C GLY A 717 10.66 23.19 5.75
N LEU A 718 10.39 23.68 6.95
CA LEU A 718 10.91 24.95 7.45
C LEU A 718 12.43 24.97 7.57
N ARG A 719 13.05 23.85 7.98
CA ARG A 719 14.50 23.76 8.16
C ARG A 719 15.27 23.79 6.83
N TYR A 720 14.77 23.16 5.79
CA TYR A 720 15.50 22.93 4.55
C TYR A 720 14.95 23.67 3.32
N PHE A 721 13.71 24.16 3.40
CA PHE A 721 12.99 24.76 2.28
C PHE A 721 12.24 26.05 2.71
N LEU A 722 12.76 26.77 3.70
CA LEU A 722 12.14 27.98 4.24
C LEU A 722 11.77 28.99 3.15
N GLU A 723 12.63 29.16 2.15
CA GLU A 723 12.38 30.07 1.03
C GLU A 723 11.04 29.81 0.33
N GLU A 724 10.63 28.53 0.18
CA GLU A 724 9.35 28.21 -0.44
C GLU A 724 8.17 28.68 0.44
N TYR A 725 8.30 28.59 1.77
CA TYR A 725 7.27 29.11 2.70
C TYR A 725 7.16 30.63 2.60
N GLU A 726 8.29 31.33 2.56
CA GLU A 726 8.33 32.80 2.40
C GLU A 726 7.82 33.24 1.03
N GLU A 727 8.07 32.52 -0.04
CA GLU A 727 7.50 32.78 -1.37
C GLU A 727 5.98 32.68 -1.38
N HIS A 728 5.42 31.69 -0.65
CA HIS A 728 3.98 31.50 -0.54
C HIS A 728 3.30 32.68 0.17
N THR A 729 3.97 33.36 1.10
CA THR A 729 3.43 34.61 1.70
C THR A 729 3.35 35.77 0.70
N ARG A 730 4.11 35.69 -0.39
CA ARG A 730 4.08 36.66 -1.52
C ARG A 730 3.21 36.21 -2.68
N GLY A 731 2.48 35.08 -2.50
CA GLY A 731 1.61 34.52 -3.54
C GLY A 731 2.34 33.81 -4.68
N ILE A 732 3.57 33.30 -4.42
CA ILE A 732 4.39 32.60 -5.39
C ILE A 732 4.53 31.14 -4.99
N CYS A 733 4.23 30.22 -5.89
CA CYS A 733 4.56 28.82 -5.78
C CYS A 733 5.61 28.45 -6.81
N ARG A 734 6.88 28.33 -6.40
CA ARG A 734 8.03 27.99 -7.27
C ARG A 734 7.78 26.74 -8.11
N ALA A 735 7.19 25.71 -7.52
CA ALA A 735 6.85 24.46 -8.19
C ALA A 735 5.59 24.53 -9.06
N LYS A 736 4.89 25.66 -9.06
CA LYS A 736 3.61 25.87 -9.80
C LYS A 736 2.55 24.80 -9.52
N LYS A 737 2.50 24.33 -8.27
CA LYS A 737 1.63 23.22 -7.82
C LYS A 737 0.36 23.72 -7.10
N CYS A 738 0.47 24.80 -6.30
CA CYS A 738 -0.61 25.30 -5.49
C CYS A 738 -1.66 26.01 -6.35
N GLN A 739 -2.81 25.38 -6.54
CA GLN A 739 -3.85 25.83 -7.47
C GLN A 739 -4.31 27.28 -7.26
N SER A 740 -4.36 27.76 -6.01
CA SER A 740 -4.77 29.13 -5.72
C SER A 740 -3.72 30.17 -6.15
N LEU A 741 -2.46 29.79 -6.35
CA LEU A 741 -1.34 30.67 -6.69
C LEU A 741 -0.96 30.65 -8.18
N ILE A 742 -1.63 29.83 -8.98
CA ILE A 742 -1.29 29.62 -10.39
C ILE A 742 -2.41 29.99 -11.34
N LYS A 743 -2.06 30.27 -12.57
CA LYS A 743 -2.98 30.42 -13.70
C LYS A 743 -2.41 29.69 -14.92
N TYR A 744 -3.30 29.28 -15.80
CA TYR A 744 -2.91 28.72 -17.10
C TYR A 744 -2.84 29.85 -18.13
N SER A 745 -1.82 29.84 -18.97
CA SER A 745 -1.59 30.81 -20.03
C SER A 745 -1.27 30.10 -21.33
N ILE A 746 -1.82 30.60 -22.43
CA ILE A 746 -1.55 30.08 -23.77
C ILE A 746 -0.49 30.94 -24.45
N THR A 747 0.61 30.32 -24.85
CA THR A 747 1.75 30.98 -25.50
C THR A 747 1.50 31.25 -26.99
N ASP A 748 2.41 31.99 -27.64
CA ASP A 748 2.33 32.30 -29.07
C ASP A 748 2.57 31.09 -29.98
N SER A 749 3.04 29.96 -29.43
CA SER A 749 3.16 28.70 -30.17
C SER A 749 1.81 28.02 -30.44
N CYS A 750 0.69 28.60 -29.98
CA CYS A 750 -0.65 28.07 -30.22
C CYS A 750 -1.04 28.17 -31.69
N THR A 751 -1.31 27.03 -32.32
CA THR A 751 -1.72 26.93 -33.74
C THR A 751 -3.24 27.03 -33.95
N GLY A 752 -4.03 27.21 -32.88
CA GLY A 752 -5.51 27.22 -33.00
C GLY A 752 -6.14 25.89 -33.36
N CYS A 753 -5.52 24.75 -32.97
CA CYS A 753 -5.98 23.40 -33.32
C CYS A 753 -7.28 22.97 -32.60
N THR A 754 -7.80 23.75 -31.68
CA THR A 754 -9.04 23.57 -30.89
C THR A 754 -9.10 22.39 -29.92
N LYS A 755 -8.12 21.49 -29.86
CA LYS A 755 -8.15 20.32 -28.95
C LYS A 755 -8.40 20.73 -27.49
N CYS A 756 -7.71 21.77 -27.01
CA CYS A 756 -7.88 22.24 -25.61
C CYS A 756 -9.28 22.78 -25.34
N SER A 757 -9.95 23.38 -26.34
CA SER A 757 -11.34 23.84 -26.24
C SER A 757 -12.33 22.68 -26.17
N GLN A 758 -12.11 21.64 -26.98
CA GLN A 758 -12.95 20.43 -27.01
C GLN A 758 -12.88 19.66 -25.70
N ASP A 759 -11.68 19.52 -25.12
CA ASP A 759 -11.43 18.79 -23.86
C ASP A 759 -11.65 19.63 -22.61
N CYS A 760 -12.03 20.91 -22.73
CA CYS A 760 -12.28 21.77 -21.58
C CYS A 760 -13.65 21.44 -20.92
N PRO A 761 -13.67 20.80 -19.73
CA PRO A 761 -14.92 20.33 -19.13
C PRO A 761 -15.87 21.46 -18.71
N VAL A 762 -15.33 22.66 -18.46
CA VAL A 762 -16.09 23.85 -18.05
C VAL A 762 -16.19 24.90 -19.17
N LYS A 763 -15.73 24.57 -20.39
CA LYS A 763 -15.76 25.46 -21.55
C LYS A 763 -15.08 26.83 -21.33
N ALA A 764 -14.02 26.83 -20.52
CA ALA A 764 -13.21 28.02 -20.23
C ALA A 764 -12.36 28.46 -21.43
N ILE A 765 -12.30 27.71 -22.51
CA ILE A 765 -11.54 28.01 -23.72
C ILE A 765 -12.52 28.04 -24.88
N PRO A 766 -12.72 29.20 -25.54
CA PRO A 766 -13.66 29.33 -26.66
C PRO A 766 -13.17 28.50 -27.87
N PHE A 767 -14.13 28.00 -28.67
CA PHE A 767 -13.82 27.27 -29.89
C PHE A 767 -13.56 28.24 -31.04
N THR A 768 -12.28 28.60 -31.25
CA THR A 768 -11.86 29.58 -32.30
C THR A 768 -10.77 28.91 -33.17
N PRO A 769 -11.15 28.13 -34.23
CA PRO A 769 -10.18 27.49 -35.11
C PRO A 769 -9.22 28.47 -35.77
N TYR A 770 -7.93 28.05 -35.89
CA TYR A 770 -6.87 28.85 -36.52
C TYR A 770 -6.51 30.15 -35.83
N GLN A 771 -6.98 30.38 -34.62
CA GLN A 771 -6.64 31.55 -33.82
C GLN A 771 -6.00 31.10 -32.48
N LYS A 772 -5.10 31.94 -31.95
CA LYS A 772 -4.59 31.71 -30.60
C LYS A 772 -5.77 31.74 -29.61
N HIS A 773 -5.85 30.68 -28.80
CA HIS A 773 -6.91 30.60 -27.80
C HIS A 773 -6.55 31.43 -26.56
N GLU A 774 -7.58 31.78 -25.80
CA GLU A 774 -7.47 32.42 -24.48
C GLU A 774 -8.25 31.58 -23.46
N ILE A 775 -7.83 31.62 -22.19
CA ILE A 775 -8.50 30.91 -21.10
C ILE A 775 -9.28 31.89 -20.25
N ASP A 776 -10.59 31.71 -20.16
CA ASP A 776 -11.42 32.46 -19.23
C ASP A 776 -11.11 32.00 -17.80
N ARG A 777 -10.40 32.86 -17.07
CA ARG A 777 -9.92 32.61 -15.71
C ARG A 777 -11.05 32.53 -14.68
N SER A 778 -12.19 33.13 -14.96
CA SER A 778 -13.33 33.21 -14.04
C SER A 778 -14.04 31.85 -13.87
N ILE A 779 -13.99 31.02 -14.91
CA ILE A 779 -14.62 29.69 -14.94
C ILE A 779 -13.62 28.53 -14.98
N CYS A 780 -12.33 28.82 -15.19
CA CYS A 780 -11.28 27.80 -15.27
C CYS A 780 -11.07 27.08 -13.93
N THR A 781 -11.30 25.76 -13.89
CA THR A 781 -11.12 24.90 -12.71
C THR A 781 -9.69 24.40 -12.51
N LYS A 782 -8.76 24.77 -13.39
CA LYS A 782 -7.33 24.35 -13.33
C LYS A 782 -7.12 22.82 -13.34
N CYS A 783 -7.97 22.10 -14.07
CA CYS A 783 -7.99 20.63 -14.15
C CYS A 783 -6.86 20.00 -14.98
N ASP A 784 -6.04 20.81 -15.64
CA ASP A 784 -4.90 20.44 -16.48
C ASP A 784 -5.22 19.73 -17.82
N ASN A 785 -6.48 19.41 -18.13
CA ASN A 785 -6.84 18.69 -19.36
C ASN A 785 -6.31 19.40 -20.62
N CYS A 786 -6.50 20.72 -20.70
CA CYS A 786 -6.06 21.52 -21.85
C CYS A 786 -4.55 21.40 -22.13
N ARG A 787 -3.71 21.36 -21.10
CA ARG A 787 -2.27 21.22 -21.21
C ARG A 787 -1.86 19.80 -21.64
N ILE A 788 -2.54 18.77 -21.10
CA ILE A 788 -2.29 17.36 -21.41
C ILE A 788 -2.56 17.07 -22.90
N VAL A 789 -3.63 17.62 -23.46
CA VAL A 789 -4.06 17.33 -24.84
C VAL A 789 -3.44 18.27 -25.88
N CYS A 790 -2.70 19.30 -25.48
CA CYS A 790 -2.08 20.25 -26.39
C CYS A 790 -0.90 19.65 -27.16
N PRO A 791 -0.98 19.42 -28.48
CA PRO A 791 0.10 18.81 -29.25
C PRO A 791 1.34 19.72 -29.34
N GLU A 792 1.13 21.04 -29.38
CA GLU A 792 2.18 22.05 -29.48
C GLU A 792 2.80 22.40 -28.11
N LYS A 793 2.31 21.78 -27.00
CA LYS A 793 2.69 22.17 -25.63
C LYS A 793 2.60 23.68 -25.36
N ALA A 794 1.68 24.36 -26.03
CA ALA A 794 1.50 25.82 -25.99
C ALA A 794 0.80 26.31 -24.72
N ILE A 795 0.52 25.46 -23.72
CA ILE A 795 -0.14 25.84 -22.48
C ILE A 795 0.82 25.70 -21.32
N GLU A 796 1.07 26.82 -20.66
CA GLU A 796 1.99 26.92 -19.54
C GLU A 796 1.26 27.23 -18.25
N ILE A 797 1.85 26.79 -17.13
CA ILE A 797 1.43 27.18 -15.79
C ILE A 797 2.36 28.29 -15.32
N ILE A 798 1.77 29.44 -14.92
CA ILE A 798 2.51 30.59 -14.37
C ILE A 798 1.90 30.97 -13.02
N ASN A 799 2.63 31.70 -12.17
CA ASN A 799 2.03 32.23 -10.94
C ASN A 799 1.03 33.34 -11.28
N ILE A 800 0.08 33.60 -10.40
CA ILE A 800 -0.96 34.62 -10.62
C ILE A 800 -0.31 36.00 -10.75
N ASN A 801 0.76 36.24 -9.98
CA ASN A 801 1.48 37.50 -9.92
C ASN A 801 2.53 37.68 -11.04
N ASP A 802 2.80 36.63 -11.83
CA ASP A 802 3.59 36.72 -13.08
C ASP A 802 2.66 37.22 -14.20
#